data_5faad3ca31ea712d40045ca06a1eebcd
#
_entry.id   5faad3ca31ea712d40045ca06a1eebcd
#
_cell.length_a   1.000
_cell.length_b   1.000
_cell.length_c   1.000
_cell.angle_alpha   90.00
_cell.angle_beta   90.00
_cell.angle_gamma   90.00
#
_symmetry.space_group_name_H-M   'P 1'
#
loop_
_entity.id
_entity.type
_entity.pdbx_description
1 polymer ?
#
loop_
_entity_poly.entity_id
_entity_poly.type
_entity_poly.pdbx_seq_one_letter_code
_entity_poly.pdbx_strand_id
1 'polypeptide(L)'
;MKPVLRRTFLKLAAATGMALSLGGCWLLEPSRPEAGRCVTRGTVPDTDFDYIVIGSGAGGGPVAANLADAGYTVLLLEAGGEQEDANYSVPAFHPLSTEDQNLQWNYFIRHYANDSRQNKDTKRDNEGKGIWYPRAGTLGGCTAHNAMITVYPHQNDWDRIATLTGDDSWSSDKMRKYFQFVERCQYESEWWDLLTGGRHGFHGWLTTERPRQETLEEFVIKDSQLQHILVAVALTTLEDLPGSITEAIVKRAIPKLFAAALKEDINHMHSIKYRPEGLYLTPLATNGGKRASVRDRIREVQKNCPNQLIVKTNVLVTKILLEKMSTSKGEQTKAIGVECREGAHLYRADPTAATTMPALKEFRAKREVILSAGAFNTPQLLMLSGMGPKDELERHHIPLHIDLPGVGKNLQDRYEVGIVFKMKENLSTLADAKFEGDEQKDPVYREWKEASPEERREGKGFLYSSNGVIIAILKRSSIAKKANQDPDLFIFGLPSDFRGYEQGYTKNITIKNHFTWLALKAHTHNTGGDVTLRSNDPRDTPNINFKYFEEGNDPSKGKEDLDAMVEAVALIRKIMNRLTAEGLAEEIWPGPGVSDNALREWIMNEAWGHHASCSCKLGADGDSLAVLDNNFRVRGTTNLRVVDASVFPYIPGFFIVTPIYMIAEKASEVILADAKQVSA
;
A
#
# COMPACT_ATOMS: atom_id res chain seq x y z
N MET A 1 5.35 18.15 25.69
CA MET A 1 6.02 19.37 26.18
C MET A 1 5.51 20.58 25.40
N LYS A 2 5.18 21.69 26.11
CA LYS A 2 4.48 22.84 25.52
C LYS A 2 5.38 23.63 24.51
N PRO A 3 4.80 24.29 23.49
CA PRO A 3 5.54 25.09 22.46
C PRO A 3 6.52 26.12 23.02
N VAL A 4 6.35 26.52 24.24
CA VAL A 4 7.20 27.52 24.93
C VAL A 4 8.64 26.99 25.18
N LEU A 5 8.80 25.68 25.45
CA LEU A 5 10.13 25.09 25.68
C LEU A 5 10.98 24.98 24.40
N ARG A 6 10.33 24.73 23.25
CA ARG A 6 11.01 24.67 21.94
C ARG A 6 11.61 26.04 21.56
N ARG A 7 10.85 27.13 21.76
CA ARG A 7 11.32 28.51 21.53
C ARG A 7 12.46 28.90 22.46
N THR A 8 12.44 28.43 23.71
CA THR A 8 13.48 28.73 24.70
C THR A 8 14.77 27.97 24.40
N PHE A 9 14.69 26.71 23.98
CA PHE A 9 15.86 25.91 23.58
C PHE A 9 16.53 26.45 22.31
N LEU A 10 15.76 26.80 21.29
CA LEU A 10 16.29 27.41 20.05
C LEU A 10 16.98 28.77 20.35
N LYS A 11 16.44 29.54 21.30
CA LYS A 11 17.07 30.78 21.76
C LYS A 11 18.36 30.52 22.55
N LEU A 12 18.43 29.47 23.38
CA LEU A 12 19.64 29.09 24.10
C LEU A 12 20.71 28.53 23.15
N ALA A 13 20.33 27.69 22.20
CA ALA A 13 21.26 27.15 21.19
C ALA A 13 21.83 28.23 20.27
N ALA A 14 21.01 29.22 19.90
CA ALA A 14 21.47 30.41 19.16
C ALA A 14 22.40 31.31 19.99
N ALA A 15 22.18 31.39 21.32
CA ALA A 15 23.00 32.19 22.21
C ALA A 15 24.36 31.55 22.55
N THR A 16 24.52 30.25 22.39
CA THR A 16 25.73 29.49 22.75
C THR A 16 26.65 29.20 21.54
N GLY A 17 26.32 29.66 20.33
CA GLY A 17 27.14 29.43 19.13
C GLY A 17 27.16 27.95 18.65
N MET A 18 26.48 27.03 19.31
CA MET A 18 26.40 25.62 18.91
C MET A 18 25.56 25.37 17.65
N ALA A 19 24.72 26.32 17.25
CA ALA A 19 23.89 26.21 16.04
C ALA A 19 24.66 26.37 14.74
N LEU A 20 25.91 26.85 14.77
CA LEU A 20 26.70 27.15 13.58
C LEU A 20 27.68 26.05 13.16
N SER A 21 27.89 25.03 13.99
CA SER A 21 28.79 23.89 13.67
C SER A 21 28.10 22.61 13.24
N LEU A 22 26.77 22.51 13.43
CA LEU A 22 25.94 21.45 12.91
C LEU A 22 25.16 22.06 11.75
N GLY A 23 25.42 21.64 10.51
CA GLY A 23 24.81 22.19 9.29
C GLY A 23 23.33 22.49 9.46
N GLY A 24 22.99 23.75 9.66
CA GLY A 24 21.69 24.21 10.18
C GLY A 24 20.48 24.06 9.24
N CYS A 25 20.58 23.28 8.17
CA CYS A 25 19.45 22.97 7.28
C CYS A 25 18.65 21.71 7.64
N TRP A 26 19.12 20.89 8.62
CA TRP A 26 18.54 19.58 8.92
C TRP A 26 17.60 19.55 10.13
N LEU A 27 17.48 20.65 10.85
CA LEU A 27 16.83 20.73 12.15
C LEU A 27 15.35 21.15 12.12
N LEU A 28 14.79 21.47 10.97
CA LEU A 28 13.37 21.85 10.85
C LEU A 28 12.66 20.85 9.96
N GLU A 29 11.48 20.39 10.40
CA GLU A 29 10.59 19.68 9.50
C GLU A 29 10.33 20.53 8.25
N PRO A 30 10.42 19.95 7.04
CA PRO A 30 10.09 20.68 5.83
C PRO A 30 8.62 21.12 5.90
N SER A 31 8.35 22.39 5.70
CA SER A 31 6.99 22.90 5.59
C SER A 31 6.46 22.65 4.18
N ARG A 32 5.19 22.22 4.08
CA ARG A 32 4.51 22.17 2.78
C ARG A 32 4.46 23.57 2.18
N PRO A 33 4.88 23.73 0.92
CA PRO A 33 4.61 24.98 0.21
C PRO A 33 3.09 25.13 0.05
N GLU A 34 2.54 26.26 0.48
CA GLU A 34 1.18 26.72 0.10
C GLU A 34 -0.04 26.03 0.75
N ALA A 35 0.11 25.27 1.83
CA ALA A 35 -1.04 24.77 2.58
C ALA A 35 -1.86 25.94 3.22
N GLY A 36 -3.20 25.82 3.17
CA GLY A 36 -4.11 26.73 3.88
C GLY A 36 -4.58 27.96 3.11
N ARG A 37 -4.53 27.97 1.79
CA ARG A 37 -5.07 29.04 0.93
C ARG A 37 -6.49 28.77 0.42
N CYS A 38 -7.36 28.21 1.26
CA CYS A 38 -8.78 28.15 0.92
C CYS A 38 -9.28 29.56 0.61
N VAL A 39 -9.52 29.87 -0.63
CA VAL A 39 -10.05 31.15 -1.07
C VAL A 39 -11.58 31.02 -1.10
N THR A 40 -12.29 31.86 -0.38
CA THR A 40 -13.75 32.04 -0.55
C THR A 40 -14.00 32.65 -1.93
N ARG A 41 -13.85 31.87 -2.98
CA ARG A 41 -14.27 32.24 -4.32
C ARG A 41 -15.74 31.87 -4.51
N GLY A 42 -16.43 32.64 -5.39
CA GLY A 42 -17.83 32.48 -5.74
C GLY A 42 -18.27 31.09 -6.15
N THR A 43 -19.40 30.97 -6.77
CA THR A 43 -20.06 29.70 -7.17
C THR A 43 -19.12 28.65 -7.74
N VAL A 44 -19.28 27.42 -7.24
CA VAL A 44 -18.59 26.22 -7.77
C VAL A 44 -18.91 26.10 -9.28
N PRO A 45 -17.91 25.90 -10.14
CA PRO A 45 -18.16 25.68 -11.57
C PRO A 45 -18.95 24.38 -11.78
N ASP A 46 -19.91 24.38 -12.69
CA ASP A 46 -20.67 23.17 -13.00
C ASP A 46 -19.88 22.20 -13.91
N THR A 47 -19.02 22.72 -14.76
CA THR A 47 -18.35 21.90 -15.82
C THR A 47 -16.84 22.17 -15.97
N ASP A 48 -16.33 23.33 -15.57
CA ASP A 48 -14.97 23.78 -15.86
C ASP A 48 -14.12 23.95 -14.61
N PHE A 49 -13.20 23.03 -14.36
CA PHE A 49 -12.32 23.01 -13.20
C PHE A 49 -10.87 23.36 -13.58
N ASP A 50 -10.05 23.78 -12.62
CA ASP A 50 -8.62 23.93 -12.87
C ASP A 50 -7.98 22.55 -13.13
N TYR A 51 -8.32 21.58 -12.28
CA TYR A 51 -7.84 20.21 -12.38
C TYR A 51 -8.98 19.19 -12.27
N ILE A 52 -8.86 18.09 -13.01
CA ILE A 52 -9.69 16.90 -12.85
C ILE A 52 -8.80 15.76 -12.41
N VAL A 53 -9.13 15.12 -11.29
CA VAL A 53 -8.45 13.94 -10.76
C VAL A 53 -9.36 12.73 -10.89
N ILE A 54 -8.91 11.67 -11.56
CA ILE A 54 -9.65 10.45 -11.82
C ILE A 54 -9.16 9.35 -10.88
N GLY A 55 -10.00 8.95 -9.93
CA GLY A 55 -9.70 7.98 -8.87
C GLY A 55 -9.24 8.64 -7.57
N SER A 56 -9.89 8.26 -6.49
CA SER A 56 -9.72 8.83 -5.14
C SER A 56 -8.76 8.05 -4.25
N GLY A 57 -8.04 7.08 -4.79
CA GLY A 57 -7.14 6.19 -4.04
C GLY A 57 -5.87 6.87 -3.51
N ALA A 58 -4.90 6.06 -3.14
CA ALA A 58 -3.64 6.48 -2.49
C ALA A 58 -2.83 7.52 -3.28
N GLY A 59 -2.98 7.56 -4.61
CA GLY A 59 -2.36 8.58 -5.46
C GLY A 59 -3.23 9.82 -5.61
N GLY A 60 -4.44 9.66 -6.16
CA GLY A 60 -5.28 10.78 -6.58
C GLY A 60 -5.87 11.58 -5.43
N GLY A 61 -6.28 10.93 -4.34
CA GLY A 61 -6.86 11.62 -3.19
C GLY A 61 -5.94 12.66 -2.57
N PRO A 62 -4.68 12.34 -2.22
CA PRO A 62 -3.75 13.34 -1.71
C PRO A 62 -3.42 14.45 -2.72
N VAL A 63 -3.28 14.12 -4.03
CA VAL A 63 -3.07 15.12 -5.08
C VAL A 63 -4.24 16.10 -5.14
N ALA A 64 -5.48 15.58 -5.20
CA ALA A 64 -6.68 16.42 -5.24
C ALA A 64 -6.78 17.33 -4.01
N ALA A 65 -6.52 16.78 -2.82
CA ALA A 65 -6.50 17.51 -1.56
C ALA A 65 -5.44 18.63 -1.56
N ASN A 66 -4.22 18.32 -1.99
CA ASN A 66 -3.11 19.28 -1.98
C ASN A 66 -3.33 20.43 -3.00
N LEU A 67 -3.86 20.14 -4.18
CA LEU A 67 -4.20 21.17 -5.16
C LEU A 67 -5.34 22.07 -4.69
N ALA A 68 -6.35 21.51 -4.03
CA ALA A 68 -7.43 22.27 -3.43
C ALA A 68 -6.95 23.14 -2.26
N ASP A 69 -6.08 22.62 -1.37
CA ASP A 69 -5.43 23.40 -0.31
C ASP A 69 -4.61 24.58 -0.86
N ALA A 70 -4.03 24.42 -2.06
CA ALA A 70 -3.31 25.49 -2.76
C ALA A 70 -4.24 26.51 -3.44
N GLY A 71 -5.57 26.35 -3.35
CA GLY A 71 -6.58 27.31 -3.81
C GLY A 71 -7.10 27.07 -5.24
N TYR A 72 -6.76 25.95 -5.89
CA TYR A 72 -7.30 25.59 -7.19
C TYR A 72 -8.66 24.90 -7.08
N THR A 73 -9.51 25.04 -8.11
CA THR A 73 -10.75 24.26 -8.23
C THR A 73 -10.45 22.87 -8.78
N VAL A 74 -10.73 21.85 -7.98
CA VAL A 74 -10.42 20.45 -8.27
C VAL A 74 -11.69 19.62 -8.29
N LEU A 75 -11.94 18.91 -9.39
CA LEU A 75 -12.95 17.87 -9.48
C LEU A 75 -12.31 16.52 -9.25
N LEU A 76 -12.66 15.84 -8.16
CA LEU A 76 -12.25 14.47 -7.86
C LEU A 76 -13.38 13.52 -8.23
N LEU A 77 -13.13 12.61 -9.18
CA LEU A 77 -14.07 11.62 -9.68
C LEU A 77 -13.72 10.23 -9.14
N GLU A 78 -14.68 9.59 -8.48
CA GLU A 78 -14.57 8.22 -7.98
C GLU A 78 -15.68 7.35 -8.57
N ALA A 79 -15.29 6.20 -9.15
CA ALA A 79 -16.25 5.31 -9.79
C ALA A 79 -17.10 4.51 -8.78
N GLY A 80 -16.55 4.23 -7.61
CA GLY A 80 -17.27 3.63 -6.50
C GLY A 80 -18.07 4.61 -5.67
N GLY A 81 -18.75 4.08 -4.66
CA GLY A 81 -19.51 4.85 -3.67
C GLY A 81 -18.66 5.41 -2.54
N GLU A 82 -19.27 5.57 -1.39
CA GLU A 82 -18.60 5.86 -0.14
C GLU A 82 -19.22 5.04 0.97
N GLN A 83 -18.38 4.39 1.76
CA GLN A 83 -18.79 3.56 2.89
C GLN A 83 -17.97 3.91 4.13
N GLU A 84 -18.63 3.96 5.29
CA GLU A 84 -18.02 4.10 6.59
C GLU A 84 -18.82 3.32 7.63
N ASP A 85 -18.50 2.05 7.77
CA ASP A 85 -19.12 1.15 8.75
C ASP A 85 -18.05 0.50 9.65
N ALA A 86 -18.43 -0.57 10.36
CA ALA A 86 -17.51 -1.32 11.19
C ALA A 86 -16.41 -1.99 10.36
N ASN A 87 -16.73 -2.54 9.17
CA ASN A 87 -15.76 -3.20 8.31
C ASN A 87 -14.68 -2.23 7.82
N TYR A 88 -15.07 -0.98 7.52
CA TYR A 88 -14.11 0.08 7.20
C TYR A 88 -13.32 0.54 8.42
N SER A 89 -14.00 0.82 9.55
CA SER A 89 -13.44 1.60 10.67
C SER A 89 -12.56 0.79 11.61
N VAL A 90 -12.90 -0.50 11.83
CA VAL A 90 -12.23 -1.38 12.79
C VAL A 90 -10.98 -2.00 12.17
N PRO A 91 -9.77 -1.74 12.68
CA PRO A 91 -8.56 -2.31 12.09
C PRO A 91 -8.56 -3.83 11.94
N ALA A 92 -9.03 -4.58 12.93
CA ALA A 92 -9.13 -6.04 12.85
C ALA A 92 -10.14 -6.55 11.80
N PHE A 93 -11.01 -5.68 11.30
CA PHE A 93 -12.01 -6.05 10.28
C PHE A 93 -11.54 -5.81 8.85
N HIS A 94 -10.27 -5.45 8.65
CA HIS A 94 -9.73 -5.29 7.29
C HIS A 94 -9.94 -6.53 6.40
N PRO A 95 -9.92 -7.79 6.89
CA PRO A 95 -10.28 -8.93 6.06
C PRO A 95 -11.75 -8.87 5.63
N LEU A 96 -12.66 -8.53 6.54
CA LEU A 96 -14.09 -8.40 6.24
C LEU A 96 -14.37 -7.30 5.21
N SER A 97 -13.62 -6.19 5.26
CA SER A 97 -13.77 -5.09 4.30
C SER A 97 -13.41 -5.49 2.87
N THR A 98 -12.57 -6.52 2.66
CA THR A 98 -12.24 -7.01 1.31
C THR A 98 -13.36 -7.81 0.67
N GLU A 99 -14.27 -8.37 1.47
CA GLU A 99 -15.44 -9.12 1.02
C GLU A 99 -16.76 -8.35 1.24
N ASP A 100 -16.69 -7.10 1.69
CA ASP A 100 -17.87 -6.26 1.84
C ASP A 100 -18.38 -5.81 0.46
N GLN A 101 -19.63 -6.17 0.14
CA GLN A 101 -20.24 -5.91 -1.18
C GLN A 101 -20.32 -4.42 -1.52
N ASN A 102 -20.31 -3.53 -0.53
CA ASN A 102 -20.34 -2.08 -0.75
C ASN A 102 -18.94 -1.47 -0.94
N LEU A 103 -17.88 -2.24 -0.65
CA LEU A 103 -16.50 -1.78 -0.76
C LEU A 103 -15.74 -2.49 -1.89
N GLN A 104 -16.04 -3.77 -2.12
CA GLN A 104 -15.22 -4.61 -2.98
C GLN A 104 -15.46 -4.40 -4.46
N TRP A 105 -14.38 -4.48 -5.23
CA TRP A 105 -14.36 -4.78 -6.66
C TRP A 105 -13.67 -6.12 -6.90
N ASN A 106 -14.33 -7.00 -7.64
CA ASN A 106 -13.89 -8.35 -7.91
C ASN A 106 -13.15 -8.39 -9.25
N TYR A 107 -11.82 -8.37 -9.20
CA TYR A 107 -11.02 -8.72 -10.36
C TYR A 107 -10.69 -10.21 -10.32
N PHE A 108 -10.69 -10.82 -11.50
CA PHE A 108 -10.20 -12.17 -11.70
C PHE A 108 -9.02 -12.11 -12.66
N ILE A 109 -7.86 -12.57 -12.17
CA ILE A 109 -6.57 -12.41 -12.82
C ILE A 109 -5.96 -13.78 -13.14
N ARG A 110 -4.84 -13.75 -13.85
CA ARG A 110 -3.99 -14.94 -14.07
C ARG A 110 -2.64 -14.72 -13.38
N HIS A 111 -2.16 -15.76 -12.72
CA HIS A 111 -0.77 -15.82 -12.26
C HIS A 111 0.16 -16.33 -13.37
N TYR A 112 -0.35 -17.20 -14.26
CA TYR A 112 0.41 -17.84 -15.31
C TYR A 112 -0.24 -17.69 -16.68
N ALA A 113 0.57 -17.49 -17.73
CA ALA A 113 0.11 -17.48 -19.10
C ALA A 113 -0.16 -18.90 -19.60
N ASN A 114 0.64 -19.88 -19.19
CA ASN A 114 0.46 -21.29 -19.51
C ASN A 114 -0.74 -21.87 -18.78
N ASP A 115 -1.73 -22.39 -19.52
CA ASP A 115 -2.97 -22.91 -18.93
C ASP A 115 -2.73 -24.16 -18.04
N SER A 116 -1.81 -25.04 -18.43
CA SER A 116 -1.47 -26.22 -17.62
C SER A 116 -0.88 -25.83 -16.27
N ARG A 117 -0.10 -24.73 -16.22
CA ARG A 117 0.46 -24.18 -14.99
C ARG A 117 -0.61 -23.44 -14.19
N GLN A 118 -1.38 -22.57 -14.85
CA GLN A 118 -2.51 -21.84 -14.23
C GLN A 118 -3.52 -22.79 -13.57
N ASN A 119 -3.78 -23.95 -14.17
CA ASN A 119 -4.73 -24.94 -13.65
C ASN A 119 -4.24 -25.64 -12.37
N LYS A 120 -2.95 -25.54 -12.02
CA LYS A 120 -2.42 -26.07 -10.76
C LYS A 120 -2.50 -25.06 -9.60
N ASP A 121 -2.83 -23.82 -9.89
CA ASP A 121 -3.00 -22.79 -8.86
C ASP A 121 -4.26 -23.10 -8.03
N THR A 122 -4.09 -23.25 -6.72
CA THR A 122 -5.16 -23.68 -5.82
C THR A 122 -6.18 -22.59 -5.53
N LYS A 123 -5.82 -21.31 -5.79
CA LYS A 123 -6.69 -20.14 -5.59
C LYS A 123 -7.57 -19.83 -6.79
N ARG A 124 -7.49 -20.65 -7.84
CA ARG A 124 -8.37 -20.51 -9.00
C ARG A 124 -9.83 -20.78 -8.60
N ASP A 125 -10.72 -19.89 -9.00
CA ASP A 125 -12.14 -20.07 -8.75
C ASP A 125 -12.71 -21.30 -9.49
N ASN A 126 -13.80 -21.85 -8.95
CA ASN A 126 -14.42 -23.05 -9.49
C ASN A 126 -15.21 -22.80 -10.79
N GLU A 127 -15.47 -21.53 -11.13
CA GLU A 127 -16.25 -21.13 -12.31
C GLU A 127 -15.36 -20.84 -13.53
N GLY A 128 -14.03 -20.92 -13.37
CA GLY A 128 -13.06 -20.68 -14.43
C GLY A 128 -12.81 -19.19 -14.75
N LYS A 129 -13.24 -18.28 -13.86
CA LYS A 129 -13.04 -16.84 -14.01
C LYS A 129 -11.57 -16.44 -13.84
N GLY A 130 -10.81 -17.18 -13.02
CA GLY A 130 -9.42 -16.93 -12.70
C GLY A 130 -9.15 -16.93 -11.20
N ILE A 131 -8.17 -16.14 -10.76
CA ILE A 131 -7.81 -15.98 -9.35
C ILE A 131 -8.39 -14.65 -8.86
N TRP A 132 -9.13 -14.69 -7.77
CA TRP A 132 -9.74 -13.51 -7.19
C TRP A 132 -8.67 -12.56 -6.64
N TYR A 133 -8.74 -11.30 -7.06
CA TYR A 133 -7.82 -10.24 -6.68
C TYR A 133 -8.62 -9.03 -6.19
N PRO A 134 -8.82 -8.90 -4.85
CA PRO A 134 -9.70 -7.87 -4.30
C PRO A 134 -9.14 -6.46 -4.51
N ARG A 135 -10.03 -5.54 -4.90
CA ARG A 135 -9.81 -4.10 -4.94
C ARG A 135 -11.00 -3.39 -4.30
N ALA A 136 -10.87 -2.12 -3.99
CA ALA A 136 -11.95 -1.32 -3.43
C ALA A 136 -12.49 -0.32 -4.45
N GLY A 137 -13.81 -0.36 -4.65
CA GLY A 137 -14.58 0.61 -5.42
C GLY A 137 -15.29 1.59 -4.51
N THR A 138 -14.55 2.46 -3.83
CA THR A 138 -15.07 3.41 -2.86
C THR A 138 -14.16 4.61 -2.69
N LEU A 139 -14.66 5.69 -2.10
CA LEU A 139 -13.87 6.87 -1.77
C LEU A 139 -12.66 6.50 -0.88
N GLY A 140 -11.46 6.84 -1.33
CA GLY A 140 -10.19 6.42 -0.73
C GLY A 140 -9.55 5.20 -1.43
N GLY A 141 -10.26 4.55 -2.36
CA GLY A 141 -9.76 3.37 -3.06
C GLY A 141 -9.31 2.26 -2.10
N CYS A 142 -8.27 1.51 -2.46
CA CYS A 142 -7.78 0.40 -1.62
C CYS A 142 -7.27 0.80 -0.22
N THR A 143 -7.13 2.10 0.09
CA THR A 143 -6.83 2.53 1.47
C THR A 143 -8.00 2.32 2.42
N ALA A 144 -9.20 2.09 1.89
CA ALA A 144 -10.40 1.79 2.65
C ALA A 144 -10.49 0.32 3.15
N HIS A 145 -9.71 -0.59 2.54
CA HIS A 145 -9.76 -2.01 2.89
C HIS A 145 -8.39 -2.68 3.16
N ASN A 146 -7.29 -1.94 3.03
CA ASN A 146 -5.95 -2.48 3.29
C ASN A 146 -5.71 -2.80 4.77
N ALA A 147 -4.64 -3.53 5.07
CA ALA A 147 -4.21 -3.86 6.43
C ALA A 147 -3.51 -2.70 7.16
N MET A 148 -3.55 -1.47 6.64
CA MET A 148 -3.04 -0.22 7.25
C MET A 148 -1.53 -0.20 7.55
N ILE A 149 -0.77 -1.20 7.16
CA ILE A 149 0.67 -1.27 7.42
C ILE A 149 1.37 -0.09 6.73
N THR A 150 2.10 0.70 7.52
CA THR A 150 2.79 1.91 7.06
C THR A 150 4.29 1.75 7.26
N VAL A 151 4.97 1.26 6.22
CA VAL A 151 6.41 1.03 6.21
C VAL A 151 7.05 1.86 5.10
N TYR A 152 8.10 2.59 5.45
CA TYR A 152 8.90 3.36 4.50
C TYR A 152 9.63 2.40 3.54
N PRO A 153 9.68 2.69 2.22
CA PRO A 153 10.44 1.87 1.27
C PRO A 153 11.95 2.00 1.50
N HIS A 154 12.73 1.12 0.87
CA HIS A 154 14.18 1.16 0.99
C HIS A 154 14.78 2.39 0.27
N GLN A 155 15.93 2.86 0.71
CA GLN A 155 16.62 3.97 0.04
C GLN A 155 16.93 3.63 -1.42
N ASN A 156 17.37 2.41 -1.69
CA ASN A 156 17.69 1.96 -3.04
C ASN A 156 16.49 1.99 -3.99
N ASP A 157 15.25 1.93 -3.50
CA ASP A 157 14.07 2.05 -4.36
C ASP A 157 14.04 3.43 -5.04
N TRP A 158 14.35 4.47 -4.29
CA TRP A 158 14.39 5.84 -4.79
C TRP A 158 15.66 6.14 -5.59
N ASP A 159 16.81 5.76 -5.07
CA ASP A 159 18.11 6.00 -5.72
C ASP A 159 18.20 5.31 -7.08
N ARG A 160 17.57 4.13 -7.21
CA ARG A 160 17.43 3.43 -8.49
C ARG A 160 16.56 4.20 -9.49
N ILE A 161 15.47 4.83 -9.03
CA ILE A 161 14.65 5.70 -9.90
C ILE A 161 15.45 6.94 -10.30
N ALA A 162 16.14 7.58 -9.38
CA ALA A 162 17.02 8.71 -9.68
C ALA A 162 18.07 8.36 -10.74
N THR A 163 18.71 7.20 -10.59
CA THR A 163 19.69 6.69 -11.57
C THR A 163 19.06 6.40 -12.93
N LEU A 164 17.90 5.75 -12.95
CA LEU A 164 17.18 5.39 -14.16
C LEU A 164 16.75 6.63 -14.97
N THR A 165 16.27 7.66 -14.27
CA THR A 165 15.73 8.88 -14.90
C THR A 165 16.77 9.96 -15.11
N GLY A 166 17.95 9.87 -14.47
CA GLY A 166 18.94 10.95 -14.42
C GLY A 166 18.47 12.16 -13.62
N ASP A 167 17.41 12.03 -12.79
CA ASP A 167 16.83 13.12 -12.02
C ASP A 167 17.05 12.89 -10.52
N ASP A 168 18.00 13.66 -9.96
CA ASP A 168 18.35 13.61 -8.54
C ASP A 168 17.22 14.02 -7.58
N SER A 169 16.11 14.61 -8.09
CA SER A 169 14.94 14.90 -7.27
C SER A 169 14.25 13.62 -6.74
N TRP A 170 14.58 12.47 -7.33
CA TRP A 170 14.13 11.15 -6.91
C TRP A 170 15.08 10.47 -5.92
N SER A 171 16.23 11.06 -5.57
CA SER A 171 17.16 10.46 -4.61
C SER A 171 16.49 10.24 -3.24
N SER A 172 16.92 9.20 -2.54
CA SER A 172 16.36 8.80 -1.25
C SER A 172 16.35 9.93 -0.21
N ASP A 173 17.42 10.75 -0.18
CA ASP A 173 17.52 11.91 0.70
C ASP A 173 16.44 12.96 0.42
N LYS A 174 16.12 13.20 -0.86
CA LYS A 174 15.08 14.16 -1.27
C LYS A 174 13.68 13.60 -1.15
N MET A 175 13.51 12.30 -1.36
CA MET A 175 12.21 11.65 -1.21
C MET A 175 11.75 11.57 0.25
N ARG A 176 12.66 11.55 1.24
CA ARG A 176 12.29 11.46 2.66
C ARG A 176 11.36 12.59 3.12
N LYS A 177 11.49 13.80 2.59
CA LYS A 177 10.60 14.92 2.93
C LYS A 177 9.13 14.62 2.65
N TYR A 178 8.84 13.84 1.59
CA TYR A 178 7.46 13.49 1.25
C TYR A 178 6.84 12.50 2.24
N PHE A 179 7.63 11.62 2.81
CA PHE A 179 7.17 10.81 3.94
C PHE A 179 6.82 11.68 5.14
N GLN A 180 7.65 12.69 5.46
CA GLN A 180 7.37 13.63 6.54
C GLN A 180 6.09 14.46 6.28
N PHE A 181 5.77 14.76 5.03
CA PHE A 181 4.51 15.40 4.67
C PHE A 181 3.28 14.50 4.85
N VAL A 182 3.45 13.21 4.68
CA VAL A 182 2.38 12.22 4.86
C VAL A 182 2.16 11.90 6.33
N GLU A 183 3.23 11.58 7.07
CA GLU A 183 3.15 11.00 8.40
C GLU A 183 2.79 12.04 9.49
N ARG A 184 1.89 11.62 10.40
CA ARG A 184 1.65 12.23 11.70
C ARG A 184 1.93 11.18 12.78
N CYS A 185 3.21 11.01 13.10
CA CYS A 185 3.69 10.00 14.03
C CYS A 185 3.17 10.23 15.45
N GLN A 186 2.57 9.19 16.06
CA GLN A 186 2.02 9.23 17.42
C GLN A 186 2.77 8.31 18.40
N TYR A 187 3.73 7.53 17.92
CA TYR A 187 4.45 6.54 18.73
C TYR A 187 5.89 6.93 19.08
N GLU A 188 6.41 7.99 18.44
CA GLU A 188 7.69 8.59 18.78
C GLU A 188 7.51 10.05 19.23
N SER A 189 8.45 10.57 20.03
CA SER A 189 8.42 11.97 20.40
C SER A 189 9.20 12.82 19.39
N GLU A 190 8.62 13.92 18.94
CA GLU A 190 9.27 14.87 18.01
C GLU A 190 10.65 15.32 18.50
N TRP A 191 10.80 15.51 19.83
CA TRP A 191 12.07 15.88 20.43
C TRP A 191 13.12 14.77 20.34
N TRP A 192 12.72 13.53 20.61
CA TRP A 192 13.62 12.39 20.54
C TRP A 192 14.03 12.09 19.11
N ASP A 193 13.09 12.15 18.19
CA ASP A 193 13.31 11.96 16.76
C ASP A 193 14.32 12.98 16.21
N LEU A 194 14.17 14.26 16.62
CA LEU A 194 15.10 15.31 16.23
C LEU A 194 16.53 15.03 16.76
N LEU A 195 16.66 14.53 17.99
CA LEU A 195 17.98 14.21 18.58
C LEU A 195 18.64 13.00 17.93
N THR A 196 17.86 12.02 17.53
CA THR A 196 18.35 10.74 16.97
C THR A 196 18.45 10.78 15.44
N GLY A 197 17.90 11.81 14.80
CA GLY A 197 17.86 11.93 13.34
C GLY A 197 16.92 10.93 12.68
N GLY A 198 15.81 10.60 13.34
CA GLY A 198 14.82 9.64 12.86
C GLY A 198 14.10 10.09 11.60
N ARG A 199 13.89 11.42 11.48
CA ARG A 199 13.22 12.06 10.34
C ARG A 199 11.79 11.54 10.11
N HIS A 200 11.04 11.28 11.19
CA HIS A 200 9.60 11.11 11.15
C HIS A 200 8.87 12.41 10.79
N GLY A 201 7.63 12.30 10.31
CA GLY A 201 6.71 13.42 10.19
C GLY A 201 5.79 13.50 11.40
N PHE A 202 5.59 14.71 11.95
CA PHE A 202 4.69 14.94 13.10
C PHE A 202 3.48 15.80 12.76
N HIS A 203 3.47 16.41 11.57
CA HIS A 203 2.43 17.35 11.12
C HIS A 203 1.77 16.93 9.81
N GLY A 204 2.01 15.69 9.36
CA GLY A 204 1.38 15.12 8.17
C GLY A 204 -0.12 14.88 8.34
N TRP A 205 -0.75 14.43 7.28
CA TRP A 205 -2.20 14.19 7.25
C TRP A 205 -2.60 12.76 7.67
N LEU A 206 -1.67 11.78 7.59
CA LEU A 206 -1.91 10.37 7.92
C LEU A 206 -1.36 10.08 9.31
N THR A 207 -2.23 9.85 10.28
CA THR A 207 -1.81 9.43 11.62
C THR A 207 -1.28 8.01 11.58
N THR A 208 -0.11 7.80 12.19
CA THR A 208 0.52 6.50 12.36
C THR A 208 0.66 6.17 13.84
N GLU A 209 0.26 4.97 14.21
CA GLU A 209 0.29 4.47 15.59
C GLU A 209 1.02 3.11 15.66
N ARG A 210 1.59 2.81 16.80
CA ARG A 210 2.21 1.53 17.15
C ARG A 210 1.77 1.18 18.58
N PRO A 211 1.53 -0.11 18.89
CA PRO A 211 1.18 -0.51 20.26
C PRO A 211 2.29 -0.12 21.25
N ARG A 212 1.89 0.25 22.48
CA ARG A 212 2.84 0.45 23.56
C ARG A 212 3.38 -0.90 24.05
N GLN A 213 4.57 -0.90 24.62
CA GLN A 213 5.20 -2.12 25.15
C GLN A 213 4.33 -2.80 26.21
N GLU A 214 3.81 -2.03 27.14
CA GLU A 214 2.97 -2.52 28.23
C GLU A 214 1.71 -3.21 27.69
N THR A 215 1.05 -2.62 26.68
CA THR A 215 -0.13 -3.19 26.03
C THR A 215 0.17 -4.54 25.37
N LEU A 216 1.31 -4.64 24.67
CA LEU A 216 1.73 -5.90 24.06
C LEU A 216 2.10 -6.97 25.08
N GLU A 217 2.82 -6.58 26.13
CA GLU A 217 3.18 -7.50 27.22
C GLU A 217 1.93 -8.05 27.90
N GLU A 218 0.97 -7.18 28.26
CA GLU A 218 -0.30 -7.61 28.84
C GLU A 218 -1.11 -8.51 27.92
N PHE A 219 -1.13 -8.20 26.61
CA PHE A 219 -1.84 -9.01 25.63
C PHE A 219 -1.23 -10.41 25.50
N VAL A 220 0.09 -10.50 25.39
CA VAL A 220 0.80 -11.77 25.22
C VAL A 220 0.87 -12.56 26.53
N ILE A 221 1.03 -11.92 27.68
CA ILE A 221 1.09 -12.63 28.98
C ILE A 221 -0.21 -13.39 29.30
N LYS A 222 -1.34 -12.91 28.80
CA LYS A 222 -2.65 -13.57 28.95
C LYS A 222 -2.81 -14.82 28.06
N ASP A 223 -1.88 -15.07 27.11
CA ASP A 223 -2.01 -16.13 26.12
C ASP A 223 -0.76 -17.02 26.07
N SER A 224 -0.86 -18.23 26.64
CA SER A 224 0.26 -19.17 26.69
C SER A 224 0.73 -19.61 25.31
N GLN A 225 -0.19 -19.69 24.32
CA GLN A 225 0.16 -20.10 22.97
C GLN A 225 0.99 -19.02 22.27
N LEU A 226 0.61 -17.74 22.39
CA LEU A 226 1.40 -16.62 21.89
C LEU A 226 2.75 -16.51 22.59
N GLN A 227 2.82 -16.76 23.92
CA GLN A 227 4.08 -16.81 24.62
C GLN A 227 5.02 -17.87 24.02
N HIS A 228 4.54 -19.09 23.81
CA HIS A 228 5.35 -20.17 23.21
C HIS A 228 5.90 -19.78 21.82
N ILE A 229 5.05 -19.18 20.97
CA ILE A 229 5.46 -18.72 19.63
C ILE A 229 6.57 -17.67 19.73
N LEU A 230 6.38 -16.63 20.54
CA LEU A 230 7.37 -15.56 20.67
C LEU A 230 8.70 -16.04 21.26
N VAL A 231 8.62 -17.00 22.16
CA VAL A 231 9.80 -17.72 22.68
C VAL A 231 10.53 -18.44 21.59
N ALA A 232 9.82 -19.19 20.76
CA ALA A 232 10.42 -19.89 19.64
C ALA A 232 11.08 -18.92 18.63
N VAL A 233 10.45 -17.77 18.39
CA VAL A 233 11.06 -16.69 17.60
C VAL A 233 12.36 -16.21 18.25
N ALA A 234 12.33 -15.89 19.55
CA ALA A 234 13.51 -15.41 20.28
C ALA A 234 14.66 -16.39 20.20
N LEU A 235 14.38 -17.66 20.47
CA LEU A 235 15.39 -18.73 20.42
C LEU A 235 15.99 -18.93 19.04
N THR A 236 15.19 -18.75 17.98
CA THR A 236 15.66 -18.92 16.60
C THR A 236 16.47 -17.73 16.11
N THR A 237 16.13 -16.52 16.57
CA THR A 237 16.82 -15.27 16.17
C THR A 237 18.04 -14.96 17.03
N LEU A 238 18.12 -15.51 18.26
CA LEU A 238 19.20 -15.32 19.21
C LEU A 238 20.06 -16.60 19.35
N GLU A 239 20.32 -17.31 18.27
CA GLU A 239 21.08 -18.58 18.23
C GLU A 239 22.48 -18.51 18.86
N ASP A 240 23.01 -17.32 19.07
CA ASP A 240 24.32 -17.10 19.68
C ASP A 240 24.30 -17.12 21.23
N LEU A 241 23.17 -17.43 21.85
CA LEU A 241 23.10 -17.57 23.32
C LEU A 241 23.49 -18.99 23.72
N PRO A 242 24.60 -19.17 24.46
CA PRO A 242 25.03 -20.49 24.91
C PRO A 242 24.14 -21.04 26.01
N GLY A 243 23.64 -22.27 25.83
CA GLY A 243 23.01 -23.07 26.86
C GLY A 243 21.55 -23.43 26.63
N SER A 244 21.07 -24.46 27.30
CA SER A 244 19.65 -24.85 27.32
C SER A 244 18.84 -23.77 28.05
N ILE A 245 17.92 -23.15 27.31
CA ILE A 245 17.08 -22.07 27.84
C ILE A 245 15.93 -22.73 28.59
N THR A 246 15.87 -22.52 29.91
CA THR A 246 14.77 -22.97 30.73
C THR A 246 13.56 -22.05 30.64
N GLU A 247 12.35 -22.59 30.86
CA GLU A 247 11.10 -21.82 30.85
C GLU A 247 11.15 -20.56 31.69
N ALA A 248 11.91 -20.59 32.82
CA ALA A 248 12.12 -19.44 33.72
C ALA A 248 12.94 -18.31 33.03
N ILE A 249 13.91 -18.66 32.16
CA ILE A 249 14.70 -17.68 31.40
C ILE A 249 13.84 -17.04 30.34
N VAL A 250 12.96 -17.82 29.75
CA VAL A 250 12.07 -17.40 28.70
C VAL A 250 11.03 -16.41 29.18
N LYS A 251 10.36 -16.67 30.30
CA LYS A 251 9.43 -15.71 30.95
C LYS A 251 10.08 -14.37 31.28
N ARG A 252 11.39 -14.35 31.51
CA ARG A 252 12.18 -13.11 31.67
C ARG A 252 12.62 -12.49 30.34
N ALA A 253 12.67 -13.29 29.26
CA ALA A 253 13.16 -12.86 27.96
C ALA A 253 12.07 -12.18 27.11
N ILE A 254 10.79 -12.54 27.28
CA ILE A 254 9.68 -11.94 26.50
C ILE A 254 9.64 -10.42 26.64
N PRO A 255 9.66 -9.81 27.83
CA PRO A 255 9.70 -8.36 27.96
C PRO A 255 10.94 -7.74 27.31
N LYS A 256 12.11 -8.40 27.44
CA LYS A 256 13.34 -7.95 26.78
C LYS A 256 13.29 -8.07 25.27
N LEU A 257 12.62 -9.10 24.75
CA LEU A 257 12.41 -9.30 23.32
C LEU A 257 11.53 -8.21 22.74
N PHE A 258 10.41 -7.91 23.39
CA PHE A 258 9.55 -6.79 22.98
C PHE A 258 10.25 -5.44 23.12
N ALA A 259 10.97 -5.23 24.21
CA ALA A 259 11.77 -4.03 24.37
C ALA A 259 12.80 -3.86 23.24
N ALA A 260 13.44 -4.96 22.80
CA ALA A 260 14.36 -4.94 21.67
C ALA A 260 13.65 -4.69 20.34
N ALA A 261 12.51 -5.36 20.09
CA ALA A 261 11.71 -5.19 18.88
C ALA A 261 11.07 -3.80 18.79
N LEU A 262 10.74 -3.19 19.92
CA LEU A 262 10.20 -1.83 20.00
C LEU A 262 11.26 -0.75 19.90
N LYS A 263 12.51 -1.06 20.27
CA LYS A 263 13.64 -0.13 20.19
C LYS A 263 14.03 0.14 18.73
N GLU A 264 13.88 -0.85 17.87
CA GLU A 264 14.15 -0.70 16.46
C GLU A 264 12.86 -0.27 15.74
N ASP A 265 12.84 0.95 15.24
CA ASP A 265 11.73 1.44 14.43
C ASP A 265 12.03 1.23 12.95
N ILE A 266 11.14 0.52 12.27
CA ILE A 266 11.27 0.20 10.84
C ILE A 266 11.26 1.47 9.96
N ASN A 267 10.67 2.57 10.42
CA ASN A 267 10.57 3.85 9.71
C ASN A 267 11.65 4.86 10.12
N HIS A 268 12.45 4.57 11.16
CA HIS A 268 13.52 5.44 11.59
C HIS A 268 14.69 5.44 10.59
N MET A 269 15.28 6.59 10.28
CA MET A 269 16.36 6.69 9.28
C MET A 269 17.58 5.81 9.56
N HIS A 270 17.89 5.54 10.84
CA HIS A 270 18.93 4.59 11.20
C HIS A 270 18.62 3.19 10.66
N SER A 271 17.42 2.68 10.94
CA SER A 271 16.99 1.36 10.45
C SER A 271 16.94 1.30 8.93
N ILE A 272 16.49 2.38 8.28
CA ILE A 272 16.46 2.46 6.81
C ILE A 272 17.88 2.46 6.22
N LYS A 273 18.80 3.21 6.82
CA LYS A 273 20.18 3.34 6.33
C LYS A 273 21.02 2.10 6.53
N TYR A 274 20.92 1.47 7.70
CA TYR A 274 21.77 0.32 8.05
C TYR A 274 21.10 -1.02 7.77
N ARG A 275 19.79 -1.02 7.50
CA ARG A 275 19.01 -2.20 7.06
C ARG A 275 19.22 -3.41 7.97
N PRO A 276 19.01 -3.27 9.28
CA PRO A 276 19.23 -4.37 10.19
C PRO A 276 18.21 -5.49 9.92
N GLU A 277 18.71 -6.73 9.88
CA GLU A 277 17.84 -7.89 10.00
C GLU A 277 17.40 -7.99 11.46
N GLY A 278 16.17 -8.39 11.72
CA GLY A 278 15.69 -8.52 13.10
C GLY A 278 14.18 -8.55 13.24
N LEU A 279 13.76 -8.30 14.48
CA LEU A 279 12.36 -8.26 14.87
C LEU A 279 11.85 -6.83 14.86
N TYR A 280 10.62 -6.65 14.38
CA TYR A 280 9.99 -5.35 14.27
C TYR A 280 8.52 -5.40 14.64
N LEU A 281 8.00 -4.28 15.11
CA LEU A 281 6.56 -4.00 15.12
C LEU A 281 6.22 -3.11 13.94
N THR A 282 5.09 -3.40 13.31
CA THR A 282 4.62 -2.61 12.16
C THR A 282 3.78 -1.43 12.61
N PRO A 283 4.18 -0.18 12.28
CA PRO A 283 3.28 0.96 12.45
C PRO A 283 2.08 0.85 11.54
N LEU A 284 0.92 1.27 12.04
CA LEU A 284 -0.35 1.22 11.31
C LEU A 284 -0.86 2.64 11.04
N ALA A 285 -1.50 2.82 9.89
CA ALA A 285 -2.29 4.01 9.57
C ALA A 285 -3.61 3.97 10.37
N THR A 286 -3.53 4.36 11.63
CA THR A 286 -4.66 4.45 12.56
C THR A 286 -4.66 5.78 13.31
N ASN A 287 -5.82 6.18 13.81
CA ASN A 287 -5.99 7.35 14.65
C ASN A 287 -6.90 7.00 15.83
N GLY A 288 -6.31 6.90 17.01
CA GLY A 288 -7.02 6.44 18.20
C GLY A 288 -7.61 5.06 18.03
N GLY A 289 -6.84 4.12 17.42
CA GLY A 289 -7.26 2.74 17.20
C GLY A 289 -8.38 2.57 16.16
N LYS A 290 -8.63 3.56 15.29
CA LYS A 290 -9.49 3.46 14.11
C LYS A 290 -8.65 3.59 12.84
N ARG A 291 -9.07 2.99 11.73
CA ARG A 291 -8.46 3.20 10.42
C ARG A 291 -8.32 4.68 10.12
N ALA A 292 -7.13 5.10 9.68
CA ALA A 292 -6.87 6.38 9.03
C ALA A 292 -6.54 6.12 7.56
N SER A 293 -7.16 6.89 6.66
CA SER A 293 -7.04 6.65 5.22
C SER A 293 -7.06 7.95 4.41
N VAL A 294 -6.89 7.82 3.11
CA VAL A 294 -7.02 8.93 2.17
C VAL A 294 -8.43 9.54 2.18
N ARG A 295 -9.48 8.75 2.46
CA ARG A 295 -10.84 9.26 2.62
C ARG A 295 -10.89 10.37 3.66
N ASP A 296 -10.24 10.17 4.80
CA ASP A 296 -10.24 11.15 5.90
C ASP A 296 -9.58 12.47 5.45
N ARG A 297 -8.46 12.39 4.72
CA ARG A 297 -7.80 13.57 4.14
C ARG A 297 -8.69 14.30 3.14
N ILE A 298 -9.35 13.57 2.25
CA ILE A 298 -10.29 14.15 1.27
C ILE A 298 -11.43 14.89 2.00
N ARG A 299 -12.04 14.26 3.00
CA ARG A 299 -13.17 14.83 3.74
C ARG A 299 -12.75 16.03 4.60
N GLU A 300 -11.56 15.97 5.20
CA GLU A 300 -10.98 17.11 5.92
C GLU A 300 -10.84 18.34 4.99
N VAL A 301 -10.22 18.15 3.82
CA VAL A 301 -10.01 19.25 2.88
C VAL A 301 -11.31 19.73 2.27
N GLN A 302 -12.23 18.85 1.91
CA GLN A 302 -13.55 19.22 1.40
C GLN A 302 -14.33 20.05 2.42
N LYS A 303 -14.25 19.71 3.71
CA LYS A 303 -14.88 20.50 4.78
C LYS A 303 -14.25 21.88 4.94
N ASN A 304 -12.93 21.96 4.85
CA ASN A 304 -12.18 23.20 5.03
C ASN A 304 -12.23 24.10 3.77
N CYS A 305 -12.25 23.50 2.59
CA CYS A 305 -12.20 24.16 1.29
C CYS A 305 -13.36 23.70 0.36
N PRO A 306 -14.62 23.91 0.73
CA PRO A 306 -15.77 23.30 0.05
C PRO A 306 -15.96 23.78 -1.40
N ASN A 307 -15.42 24.95 -1.76
CA ASN A 307 -15.50 25.49 -3.11
C ASN A 307 -14.29 25.13 -3.99
N GLN A 308 -13.24 24.55 -3.42
CA GLN A 308 -12.04 24.12 -4.12
C GLN A 308 -12.03 22.63 -4.40
N LEU A 309 -12.46 21.77 -3.44
CA LEU A 309 -12.50 20.33 -3.63
C LEU A 309 -13.93 19.84 -3.84
N ILE A 310 -14.27 19.54 -5.08
CA ILE A 310 -15.56 18.95 -5.46
C ILE A 310 -15.35 17.45 -5.66
N VAL A 311 -16.01 16.65 -4.82
CA VAL A 311 -15.93 15.18 -4.85
C VAL A 311 -17.22 14.62 -5.42
N LYS A 312 -17.12 13.84 -6.49
CA LYS A 312 -18.23 13.09 -7.06
C LYS A 312 -17.92 11.60 -7.02
N THR A 313 -18.68 10.85 -6.25
CA THR A 313 -18.70 9.39 -6.21
C THR A 313 -19.72 8.83 -7.17
N ASN A 314 -19.63 7.53 -7.47
CA ASN A 314 -20.46 6.86 -8.47
C ASN A 314 -20.35 7.50 -9.87
N VAL A 315 -19.14 7.87 -10.26
CA VAL A 315 -18.86 8.47 -11.58
C VAL A 315 -17.78 7.65 -12.28
N LEU A 316 -18.19 6.85 -13.23
CA LEU A 316 -17.27 6.07 -14.07
C LEU A 316 -16.77 6.93 -15.22
N VAL A 317 -15.48 7.29 -15.20
CA VAL A 317 -14.82 7.93 -16.34
C VAL A 317 -14.63 6.90 -17.45
N THR A 318 -15.10 7.22 -18.62
CA THR A 318 -15.10 6.32 -19.79
C THR A 318 -13.99 6.66 -20.78
N LYS A 319 -13.57 7.93 -20.84
CA LYS A 319 -12.56 8.40 -21.79
C LYS A 319 -11.92 9.72 -21.32
N ILE A 320 -10.65 9.90 -21.66
CA ILE A 320 -9.97 11.20 -21.59
C ILE A 320 -10.24 11.95 -22.89
N LEU A 321 -10.70 13.19 -22.81
CA LEU A 321 -10.95 14.04 -23.97
C LEU A 321 -9.66 14.68 -24.42
N LEU A 322 -9.32 14.47 -25.70
CA LEU A 322 -8.08 14.92 -26.32
C LEU A 322 -8.36 15.91 -27.44
N GLU A 323 -7.50 16.90 -27.57
CA GLU A 323 -7.50 17.87 -28.65
C GLU A 323 -6.12 17.92 -29.32
N LYS A 324 -6.09 17.97 -30.64
CA LYS A 324 -4.86 18.18 -31.42
C LYS A 324 -4.61 19.67 -31.61
N MET A 325 -3.43 20.11 -31.23
CA MET A 325 -3.03 21.51 -31.37
C MET A 325 -1.79 21.61 -32.27
N SER A 326 -1.86 22.49 -33.25
CA SER A 326 -0.68 22.85 -34.04
C SER A 326 0.15 23.85 -33.32
N THR A 327 1.40 23.52 -33.03
CA THR A 327 2.37 24.40 -32.36
C THR A 327 3.58 24.64 -33.25
N SER A 328 4.43 25.62 -32.88
CA SER A 328 5.70 25.86 -33.59
C SER A 328 6.66 24.67 -33.58
N LYS A 329 6.44 23.69 -32.66
CA LYS A 329 7.21 22.45 -32.51
C LYS A 329 6.56 21.23 -33.15
N GLY A 330 5.44 21.41 -33.88
CA GLY A 330 4.65 20.35 -34.51
C GLY A 330 3.28 20.16 -33.88
N GLU A 331 2.59 19.09 -34.27
CA GLU A 331 1.30 18.71 -33.69
C GLU A 331 1.48 18.14 -32.28
N GLN A 332 0.71 18.64 -31.32
CA GLN A 332 0.69 18.16 -29.93
C GLN A 332 -0.73 17.70 -29.57
N THR A 333 -0.82 16.61 -28.80
CA THR A 333 -2.07 16.10 -28.23
C THR A 333 -2.23 16.63 -26.80
N LYS A 334 -3.32 17.36 -26.55
CA LYS A 334 -3.63 17.98 -25.24
C LYS A 334 -4.83 17.31 -24.62
N ALA A 335 -4.73 16.94 -23.35
CA ALA A 335 -5.90 16.55 -22.55
C ALA A 335 -6.68 17.81 -22.14
N ILE A 336 -8.00 17.80 -22.38
CA ILE A 336 -8.89 18.95 -22.16
C ILE A 336 -10.05 18.65 -21.20
N GLY A 337 -10.17 17.39 -20.74
CA GLY A 337 -11.24 16.97 -19.84
C GLY A 337 -11.48 15.47 -19.88
N VAL A 338 -12.64 15.07 -19.44
CA VAL A 338 -13.08 13.67 -19.38
C VAL A 338 -14.51 13.49 -19.83
N GLU A 339 -14.79 12.33 -20.42
CA GLU A 339 -16.12 11.78 -20.62
C GLU A 339 -16.41 10.79 -19.50
N CYS A 340 -17.61 10.81 -18.96
CA CYS A 340 -17.99 9.93 -17.86
C CYS A 340 -19.48 9.59 -17.88
N ARG A 341 -19.88 8.65 -17.00
CA ARG A 341 -21.27 8.31 -16.70
C ARG A 341 -21.49 8.37 -15.20
N GLU A 342 -22.56 9.02 -14.77
CA GLU A 342 -22.94 9.12 -13.36
C GLU A 342 -23.98 8.03 -13.03
N GLY A 343 -23.66 7.17 -12.09
CA GLY A 343 -24.52 6.08 -11.61
C GLY A 343 -23.74 5.11 -10.74
N ALA A 344 -24.42 4.54 -9.76
CA ALA A 344 -23.84 3.49 -8.92
C ALA A 344 -23.67 2.19 -9.69
N HIS A 345 -22.66 1.39 -9.30
CA HIS A 345 -22.44 0.02 -9.78
C HIS A 345 -22.25 -0.11 -11.31
N LEU A 346 -21.66 0.90 -11.96
CA LEU A 346 -21.49 0.88 -13.43
C LEU A 346 -20.37 -0.04 -13.90
N TYR A 347 -19.29 -0.18 -13.10
CA TYR A 347 -18.12 -0.97 -13.47
C TYR A 347 -18.34 -2.45 -13.16
N ARG A 348 -17.97 -3.34 -14.07
CA ARG A 348 -18.27 -4.78 -13.97
C ARG A 348 -17.39 -5.56 -12.99
N ALA A 349 -16.44 -4.91 -12.32
CA ALA A 349 -15.79 -5.47 -11.13
C ALA A 349 -16.69 -5.41 -9.89
N ASP A 350 -17.72 -4.57 -9.91
CA ASP A 350 -18.72 -4.49 -8.84
C ASP A 350 -19.55 -5.77 -8.80
N PRO A 351 -19.71 -6.43 -7.63
CA PRO A 351 -20.48 -7.66 -7.51
C PRO A 351 -21.98 -7.47 -7.87
N THR A 352 -22.46 -6.23 -7.82
CA THR A 352 -23.85 -5.86 -8.11
C THR A 352 -23.94 -4.97 -9.38
N ALA A 353 -23.05 -5.21 -10.35
CA ALA A 353 -22.92 -4.37 -11.53
C ALA A 353 -24.25 -4.10 -12.26
N ALA A 354 -24.52 -2.82 -12.52
CA ALA A 354 -25.74 -2.34 -13.16
C ALA A 354 -25.82 -2.79 -14.62
N THR A 355 -27.03 -3.16 -15.08
CA THR A 355 -27.31 -3.47 -16.49
C THR A 355 -27.61 -2.22 -17.32
N THR A 356 -28.13 -1.16 -16.69
CA THR A 356 -28.46 0.13 -17.34
C THR A 356 -27.23 1.00 -17.52
N MET A 357 -27.24 1.79 -18.60
CA MET A 357 -26.15 2.68 -18.94
C MET A 357 -26.66 4.13 -18.98
N PRO A 358 -26.31 4.97 -17.98
CA PRO A 358 -26.69 6.38 -17.96
C PRO A 358 -26.13 7.16 -19.15
N ALA A 359 -26.69 8.35 -19.44
CA ALA A 359 -26.18 9.23 -20.48
C ALA A 359 -24.73 9.67 -20.19
N LEU A 360 -24.00 9.95 -21.27
CA LEU A 360 -22.66 10.52 -21.19
C LEU A 360 -22.70 11.96 -20.67
N LYS A 361 -21.70 12.32 -19.89
CA LYS A 361 -21.42 13.69 -19.44
C LYS A 361 -19.97 14.02 -19.70
N GLU A 362 -19.66 15.30 -19.83
CA GLU A 362 -18.29 15.79 -19.98
C GLU A 362 -17.97 16.81 -18.87
N PHE A 363 -16.73 16.76 -18.40
CA PHE A 363 -16.13 17.79 -17.59
C PHE A 363 -14.85 18.29 -18.22
N ARG A 364 -14.56 19.59 -18.13
CA ARG A 364 -13.40 20.23 -18.75
C ARG A 364 -12.36 20.63 -17.70
N ALA A 365 -11.09 20.41 -18.04
CA ALA A 365 -9.94 20.82 -17.24
C ALA A 365 -9.26 22.03 -17.90
N LYS A 366 -9.17 23.15 -17.19
CA LYS A 366 -8.47 24.34 -17.66
C LYS A 366 -6.96 24.15 -17.69
N ARG A 367 -6.44 23.35 -16.75
CA ARG A 367 -5.01 23.11 -16.59
C ARG A 367 -4.64 21.66 -16.93
N GLU A 368 -4.96 20.69 -16.07
CA GLU A 368 -4.54 19.30 -16.30
C GLU A 368 -5.61 18.29 -15.86
N VAL A 369 -5.56 17.12 -16.50
CA VAL A 369 -6.22 15.88 -16.09
C VAL A 369 -5.15 15.00 -15.42
N ILE A 370 -5.46 14.48 -14.23
CA ILE A 370 -4.57 13.62 -13.45
C ILE A 370 -5.25 12.27 -13.30
N LEU A 371 -4.67 11.25 -13.92
CA LEU A 371 -5.17 9.88 -13.91
C LEU A 371 -4.57 9.12 -12.73
N SER A 372 -5.42 8.59 -11.86
CA SER A 372 -5.04 7.88 -10.63
C SER A 372 -5.98 6.68 -10.36
N ALA A 373 -6.35 5.96 -11.43
CA ALA A 373 -7.31 4.87 -11.36
C ALA A 373 -6.69 3.52 -10.90
N GLY A 374 -5.40 3.50 -10.57
CA GLY A 374 -4.67 2.32 -10.10
C GLY A 374 -4.10 1.45 -11.21
N ALA A 375 -3.25 0.48 -10.84
CA ALA A 375 -2.44 -0.30 -11.76
C ALA A 375 -3.22 -1.09 -12.84
N PHE A 376 -4.50 -1.33 -12.65
CA PHE A 376 -5.35 -2.03 -13.63
C PHE A 376 -6.13 -1.07 -14.52
N ASN A 377 -6.77 -0.06 -13.92
CA ASN A 377 -7.66 0.83 -14.65
C ASN A 377 -6.95 2.02 -15.31
N THR A 378 -5.81 2.43 -14.80
CA THR A 378 -5.00 3.49 -15.45
C THR A 378 -4.56 3.10 -16.85
N PRO A 379 -3.89 1.95 -17.08
CA PRO A 379 -3.59 1.53 -18.45
C PRO A 379 -4.85 1.26 -19.28
N GLN A 380 -5.91 0.71 -18.69
CA GLN A 380 -7.19 0.51 -19.38
C GLN A 380 -7.74 1.83 -19.92
N LEU A 381 -7.82 2.88 -19.09
CA LEU A 381 -8.38 4.16 -19.49
C LEU A 381 -7.50 4.89 -20.52
N LEU A 382 -6.17 4.78 -20.42
CA LEU A 382 -5.26 5.28 -21.46
C LEU A 382 -5.55 4.60 -22.82
N MET A 383 -5.63 3.27 -22.84
CA MET A 383 -5.94 2.51 -24.06
C MET A 383 -7.32 2.87 -24.63
N LEU A 384 -8.37 2.93 -23.79
CA LEU A 384 -9.72 3.34 -24.20
C LEU A 384 -9.76 4.77 -24.75
N SER A 385 -8.79 5.60 -24.38
CA SER A 385 -8.62 6.98 -24.88
C SER A 385 -7.69 7.07 -26.11
N GLY A 386 -7.31 5.94 -26.71
CA GLY A 386 -6.46 5.89 -27.89
C GLY A 386 -4.97 6.11 -27.63
N MET A 387 -4.50 5.93 -26.40
CA MET A 387 -3.10 6.05 -25.99
C MET A 387 -2.62 4.69 -25.46
N GLY A 388 -1.86 3.95 -26.27
CA GLY A 388 -1.41 2.60 -25.91
C GLY A 388 -0.73 1.87 -27.06
N PRO A 389 -0.46 0.56 -26.89
CA PRO A 389 0.13 -0.25 -27.95
C PRO A 389 -0.79 -0.28 -29.19
N LYS A 390 -0.23 0.08 -30.35
CA LYS A 390 -0.98 0.21 -31.59
C LYS A 390 -1.80 -1.05 -31.91
N ASP A 391 -1.20 -2.22 -31.88
CA ASP A 391 -1.86 -3.50 -32.23
C ASP A 391 -3.01 -3.84 -31.23
N GLU A 392 -2.89 -3.42 -29.98
CA GLU A 392 -3.96 -3.60 -28.99
C GLU A 392 -5.16 -2.70 -29.29
N LEU A 393 -4.92 -1.44 -29.64
CA LEU A 393 -5.97 -0.49 -30.03
C LEU A 393 -6.67 -0.91 -31.32
N GLU A 394 -5.90 -1.33 -32.35
CA GLU A 394 -6.45 -1.83 -33.61
C GLU A 394 -7.35 -3.07 -33.41
N ARG A 395 -6.93 -4.01 -32.54
CA ARG A 395 -7.71 -5.21 -32.19
C ARG A 395 -9.09 -4.88 -31.64
N HIS A 396 -9.19 -3.79 -30.88
CA HIS A 396 -10.43 -3.35 -30.24
C HIS A 396 -11.14 -2.21 -31.00
N HIS A 397 -10.70 -1.90 -32.23
CA HIS A 397 -11.27 -0.83 -33.07
C HIS A 397 -11.27 0.55 -32.39
N ILE A 398 -10.23 0.84 -31.58
CA ILE A 398 -10.03 2.12 -30.93
C ILE A 398 -9.10 2.97 -31.79
N PRO A 399 -9.50 4.22 -32.16
CA PRO A 399 -8.63 5.11 -32.93
C PRO A 399 -7.32 5.41 -32.19
N LEU A 400 -6.19 5.22 -32.86
CA LEU A 400 -4.87 5.54 -32.34
C LEU A 400 -4.66 7.07 -32.32
N HIS A 401 -4.42 7.60 -31.12
CA HIS A 401 -3.98 8.98 -30.94
C HIS A 401 -2.47 9.05 -30.65
N ILE A 402 -1.96 8.18 -29.79
CA ILE A 402 -0.53 8.11 -29.45
C ILE A 402 -0.13 6.64 -29.28
N ASP A 403 0.87 6.22 -30.05
CA ASP A 403 1.47 4.90 -29.87
C ASP A 403 2.39 4.91 -28.64
N LEU A 404 1.96 4.22 -27.59
CA LEU A 404 2.67 4.06 -26.31
C LEU A 404 2.76 2.57 -25.96
N PRO A 405 3.74 1.85 -26.50
CA PRO A 405 3.84 0.39 -26.37
C PRO A 405 4.03 -0.09 -24.92
N GLY A 406 4.44 0.79 -23.99
CA GLY A 406 4.61 0.48 -22.59
C GLY A 406 3.32 0.48 -21.76
N VAL A 407 2.21 1.03 -22.27
CA VAL A 407 0.94 1.04 -21.53
C VAL A 407 0.44 -0.37 -21.31
N GLY A 408 0.20 -0.72 -20.05
CA GLY A 408 -0.20 -2.06 -19.62
C GLY A 408 0.93 -3.08 -19.54
N LYS A 409 2.17 -2.73 -19.90
CA LYS A 409 3.34 -3.62 -19.78
C LYS A 409 4.05 -3.40 -18.44
N ASN A 410 4.98 -4.33 -18.09
CA ASN A 410 5.76 -4.26 -16.87
C ASN A 410 4.93 -4.37 -15.57
N LEU A 411 3.73 -4.96 -15.63
CA LEU A 411 2.93 -5.22 -14.43
C LEU A 411 3.69 -6.10 -13.47
N GLN A 412 3.77 -5.68 -12.21
CA GLN A 412 4.51 -6.36 -11.15
C GLN A 412 3.64 -6.53 -9.91
N ASP A 413 3.93 -7.58 -9.16
CA ASP A 413 3.37 -7.85 -7.85
C ASP A 413 4.44 -8.52 -6.97
N ARG A 414 4.12 -8.75 -5.68
CA ARG A 414 4.95 -9.51 -4.75
C ARG A 414 4.55 -10.97 -4.78
N TYR A 415 5.39 -11.82 -4.16
CA TYR A 415 5.04 -13.19 -3.86
C TYR A 415 4.82 -13.32 -2.36
N GLU A 416 3.68 -13.84 -1.98
CA GLU A 416 3.34 -14.15 -0.59
C GLU A 416 2.81 -15.58 -0.49
N VAL A 417 3.11 -16.27 0.62
CA VAL A 417 2.51 -17.56 0.99
C VAL A 417 2.23 -17.57 2.48
N GLY A 418 1.14 -18.23 2.86
CA GLY A 418 0.77 -18.45 4.26
C GLY A 418 1.14 -19.86 4.70
N ILE A 419 1.79 -20.00 5.86
CA ILE A 419 2.09 -21.27 6.51
C ILE A 419 1.27 -21.32 7.80
N VAL A 420 0.31 -22.25 7.87
CA VAL A 420 -0.67 -22.31 8.95
C VAL A 420 -0.34 -23.42 9.93
N PHE A 421 -0.33 -23.06 11.19
CA PHE A 421 -0.17 -23.98 12.32
C PHE A 421 -1.46 -24.03 13.14
N LYS A 422 -1.94 -25.24 13.43
CA LYS A 422 -2.98 -25.48 14.41
C LYS A 422 -2.32 -25.61 15.78
N MET A 423 -2.67 -24.72 16.69
CA MET A 423 -2.21 -24.74 18.06
C MET A 423 -2.99 -25.79 18.86
N LYS A 424 -2.37 -26.35 19.90
CA LYS A 424 -3.00 -27.38 20.78
C LYS A 424 -4.27 -26.88 21.44
N GLU A 425 -4.28 -25.60 21.83
CA GLU A 425 -5.42 -24.95 22.48
C GLU A 425 -5.82 -23.68 21.74
N ASN A 426 -7.01 -23.18 22.04
CA ASN A 426 -7.43 -21.89 21.52
C ASN A 426 -6.53 -20.75 22.08
N LEU A 427 -6.28 -19.78 21.25
CA LEU A 427 -5.67 -18.53 21.66
C LEU A 427 -6.63 -17.81 22.60
N SER A 428 -6.24 -17.63 23.86
CA SER A 428 -7.11 -17.04 24.87
C SER A 428 -7.42 -15.56 24.59
N THR A 429 -6.53 -14.88 23.89
CA THR A 429 -6.73 -13.50 23.41
C THR A 429 -7.91 -13.37 22.40
N LEU A 430 -8.29 -14.45 21.73
CA LEU A 430 -9.42 -14.49 20.80
C LEU A 430 -10.72 -15.03 21.44
N ALA A 431 -10.72 -15.40 22.73
CA ALA A 431 -11.82 -16.15 23.35
C ALA A 431 -13.18 -15.49 23.13
N ASP A 432 -13.27 -14.18 23.35
CA ASP A 432 -14.52 -13.41 23.29
C ASP A 432 -14.76 -12.72 21.93
N ALA A 433 -13.77 -12.72 21.01
CA ALA A 433 -13.89 -12.09 19.70
C ALA A 433 -14.86 -12.88 18.78
N LYS A 434 -15.77 -12.16 18.15
CA LYS A 434 -16.73 -12.73 17.17
C LYS A 434 -16.46 -12.18 15.76
N PHE A 435 -15.74 -11.07 15.65
CA PHE A 435 -15.51 -10.34 14.40
C PHE A 435 -16.84 -9.92 13.72
N GLU A 436 -17.79 -9.49 14.53
CA GLU A 436 -19.08 -8.97 14.10
C GLU A 436 -19.17 -7.48 14.48
N GLY A 437 -19.66 -6.62 13.60
CA GLY A 437 -19.91 -5.21 13.87
C GLY A 437 -21.19 -4.94 14.68
N ASP A 438 -21.57 -5.85 15.56
CA ASP A 438 -22.78 -5.81 16.39
C ASP A 438 -22.41 -5.83 17.88
N GLU A 439 -22.64 -4.71 18.58
CA GLU A 439 -22.31 -4.52 19.99
C GLU A 439 -23.05 -5.50 20.94
N GLN A 440 -24.21 -6.02 20.52
CA GLN A 440 -24.97 -6.97 21.33
C GLN A 440 -24.41 -8.38 21.26
N LYS A 441 -23.75 -8.72 20.14
CA LYS A 441 -23.23 -10.06 19.89
C LYS A 441 -21.73 -10.17 20.12
N ASP A 442 -20.97 -9.09 19.89
CA ASP A 442 -19.52 -9.07 19.99
C ASP A 442 -19.06 -8.18 21.13
N PRO A 443 -18.70 -8.76 22.30
CA PRO A 443 -18.26 -7.99 23.48
C PRO A 443 -16.94 -7.22 23.23
N VAL A 444 -16.04 -7.74 22.37
CA VAL A 444 -14.78 -7.06 22.06
C VAL A 444 -15.05 -5.84 21.14
N TYR A 445 -16.00 -5.95 20.20
CA TYR A 445 -16.42 -4.81 19.40
C TYR A 445 -17.08 -3.73 20.27
N ARG A 446 -17.94 -4.12 21.22
CA ARG A 446 -18.55 -3.17 22.15
C ARG A 446 -17.49 -2.44 22.97
N GLU A 447 -16.53 -3.16 23.58
CA GLU A 447 -15.43 -2.55 24.32
C GLU A 447 -14.64 -1.54 23.47
N TRP A 448 -14.27 -1.94 22.24
CA TRP A 448 -13.56 -1.09 21.31
C TRP A 448 -14.37 0.16 20.92
N LYS A 449 -15.66 0.01 20.70
CA LYS A 449 -16.55 1.11 20.28
C LYS A 449 -16.80 2.12 21.37
N GLU A 450 -17.00 1.66 22.60
CA GLU A 450 -17.21 2.50 23.79
C GLU A 450 -15.94 3.22 24.25
N ALA A 451 -14.76 2.66 23.96
CA ALA A 451 -13.49 3.27 24.35
C ALA A 451 -13.25 4.59 23.61
N SER A 452 -12.75 5.58 24.33
CA SER A 452 -12.24 6.82 23.75
C SER A 452 -10.95 6.56 22.95
N PRO A 453 -10.54 7.48 22.05
CA PRO A 453 -9.26 7.38 21.35
C PRO A 453 -8.07 7.21 22.26
N GLU A 454 -8.06 7.89 23.42
CA GLU A 454 -7.02 7.82 24.44
C GLU A 454 -6.99 6.44 25.10
N GLU A 455 -8.15 5.93 25.53
CA GLU A 455 -8.28 4.60 26.14
C GLU A 455 -7.84 3.49 25.17
N ARG A 456 -8.16 3.60 23.86
CA ARG A 456 -7.69 2.64 22.86
C ARG A 456 -6.17 2.66 22.70
N ARG A 457 -5.54 3.85 22.72
CA ARG A 457 -4.06 3.96 22.73
C ARG A 457 -3.43 3.36 23.98
N GLU A 458 -4.17 3.32 25.10
CA GLU A 458 -3.76 2.69 26.35
C GLU A 458 -4.04 1.19 26.42
N GLY A 459 -4.69 0.64 25.38
CA GLY A 459 -4.88 -0.80 25.21
C GLY A 459 -6.30 -1.32 25.38
N LYS A 460 -7.28 -0.47 25.74
CA LYS A 460 -8.68 -0.88 25.80
C LYS A 460 -9.20 -1.23 24.40
N GLY A 461 -9.75 -2.43 24.24
CA GLY A 461 -10.15 -2.93 22.91
C GLY A 461 -8.97 -3.13 21.95
N PHE A 462 -7.77 -3.44 22.46
CA PHE A 462 -6.54 -3.56 21.69
C PHE A 462 -6.64 -4.53 20.51
N LEU A 463 -7.26 -5.69 20.71
CA LEU A 463 -7.42 -6.69 19.66
C LEU A 463 -8.05 -6.08 18.38
N TYR A 464 -9.09 -5.26 18.54
CA TYR A 464 -9.78 -4.63 17.41
C TYR A 464 -9.13 -3.33 16.93
N SER A 465 -8.24 -2.75 17.72
CA SER A 465 -7.38 -1.62 17.31
C SER A 465 -6.13 -2.05 16.54
N SER A 466 -5.89 -3.36 16.40
CA SER A 466 -4.78 -3.98 15.67
C SER A 466 -5.27 -4.59 14.35
N ASN A 467 -4.38 -4.74 13.38
CA ASN A 467 -4.62 -5.50 12.16
C ASN A 467 -4.32 -7.00 12.28
N GLY A 468 -4.04 -7.48 13.49
CA GLY A 468 -3.72 -8.87 13.79
C GLY A 468 -2.23 -9.23 13.70
N VAL A 469 -1.37 -8.41 13.12
CA VAL A 469 0.07 -8.69 13.07
C VAL A 469 0.68 -8.53 14.47
N ILE A 470 1.20 -9.63 15.01
CA ILE A 470 1.82 -9.66 16.35
C ILE A 470 3.29 -9.26 16.29
N ILE A 471 4.01 -9.75 15.28
CA ILE A 471 5.44 -9.53 15.11
C ILE A 471 5.84 -9.71 13.65
N ALA A 472 6.86 -8.97 13.24
CA ALA A 472 7.48 -9.10 11.93
C ALA A 472 8.98 -9.40 12.05
N ILE A 473 9.51 -10.19 11.11
CA ILE A 473 10.92 -10.53 10.98
C ILE A 473 11.38 -10.03 9.62
N LEU A 474 12.36 -9.13 9.61
CA LEU A 474 13.03 -8.70 8.38
C LEU A 474 14.29 -9.53 8.18
N LYS A 475 14.47 -10.06 6.98
CA LYS A 475 15.63 -10.87 6.64
C LYS A 475 16.07 -10.67 5.20
N ARG A 476 17.36 -10.84 4.94
CA ARG A 476 17.88 -11.02 3.59
C ARG A 476 17.93 -12.51 3.27
N SER A 477 17.41 -12.87 2.10
CA SER A 477 17.69 -14.18 1.52
C SER A 477 19.19 -14.36 1.26
N SER A 478 19.64 -15.57 1.02
CA SER A 478 21.02 -15.85 0.61
C SER A 478 21.38 -15.12 -0.68
N ILE A 479 20.41 -14.94 -1.56
CA ILE A 479 20.54 -14.21 -2.83
C ILE A 479 20.78 -12.72 -2.58
N ALA A 480 19.93 -12.09 -1.77
CA ALA A 480 20.07 -10.68 -1.41
C ALA A 480 21.38 -10.41 -0.65
N LYS A 481 21.81 -11.32 0.23
CA LYS A 481 23.11 -11.23 0.93
C LYS A 481 24.27 -11.26 -0.04
N LYS A 482 24.28 -12.23 -0.98
CA LYS A 482 25.33 -12.37 -1.99
C LYS A 482 25.46 -11.15 -2.88
N ALA A 483 24.32 -10.53 -3.21
CA ALA A 483 24.24 -9.33 -4.04
C ALA A 483 24.38 -8.01 -3.23
N ASN A 484 24.59 -8.07 -1.92
CA ASN A 484 24.61 -6.93 -1.00
C ASN A 484 23.39 -5.98 -1.15
N GLN A 485 22.23 -6.59 -1.33
CA GLN A 485 20.96 -5.89 -1.51
C GLN A 485 20.27 -5.62 -0.17
N ASP A 486 19.16 -4.89 -0.21
CA ASP A 486 18.26 -4.66 0.92
C ASP A 486 17.65 -5.97 1.44
N PRO A 487 17.13 -6.00 2.68
CA PRO A 487 16.25 -7.08 3.13
C PRO A 487 15.10 -7.28 2.14
N ASP A 488 14.90 -8.52 1.73
CA ASP A 488 13.94 -8.89 0.69
C ASP A 488 12.84 -9.84 1.18
N LEU A 489 12.95 -10.30 2.44
CA LEU A 489 11.95 -11.13 3.09
C LEU A 489 11.34 -10.40 4.28
N PHE A 490 10.01 -10.29 4.26
CA PHE A 490 9.19 -9.79 5.37
C PHE A 490 8.30 -10.94 5.85
N ILE A 491 8.62 -11.48 7.01
CA ILE A 491 7.91 -12.62 7.59
C ILE A 491 7.15 -12.13 8.78
N PHE A 492 5.83 -12.34 8.83
CA PHE A 492 5.00 -11.83 9.92
C PHE A 492 3.93 -12.82 10.35
N GLY A 493 3.61 -12.79 11.64
CA GLY A 493 2.72 -13.73 12.28
C GLY A 493 1.40 -13.11 12.70
N LEU A 494 0.30 -13.82 12.48
CA LEU A 494 -1.04 -13.41 12.90
C LEU A 494 -1.86 -14.59 13.46
N PRO A 495 -2.71 -14.35 14.49
CA PRO A 495 -3.53 -15.35 15.13
C PRO A 495 -4.80 -15.64 14.33
N SER A 496 -4.65 -16.27 13.16
CA SER A 496 -5.73 -16.55 12.23
C SER A 496 -5.35 -17.70 11.29
N ASP A 497 -6.32 -18.34 10.61
CA ASP A 497 -6.07 -19.15 9.43
C ASP A 497 -6.19 -18.27 8.18
N PHE A 498 -5.05 -17.89 7.61
CA PHE A 498 -5.01 -17.10 6.39
C PHE A 498 -4.04 -17.72 5.37
N ARG A 499 -4.61 -18.23 4.27
CA ARG A 499 -3.87 -18.94 3.20
C ARG A 499 -3.73 -18.11 1.93
N GLY A 500 -4.12 -16.85 1.96
CA GLY A 500 -4.19 -15.94 0.83
C GLY A 500 -5.63 -15.56 0.48
N TYR A 501 -5.77 -14.73 -0.54
CA TYR A 501 -7.08 -14.24 -0.95
C TYR A 501 -7.79 -15.25 -1.84
N GLU A 502 -8.91 -15.76 -1.35
CA GLU A 502 -9.93 -16.53 -2.09
C GLU A 502 -11.31 -16.08 -1.59
N GLN A 503 -12.32 -16.15 -2.43
CA GLN A 503 -13.66 -15.73 -2.01
C GLN A 503 -14.16 -16.59 -0.85
N GLY A 504 -14.59 -15.97 0.23
CA GLY A 504 -15.05 -16.65 1.45
C GLY A 504 -13.94 -16.96 2.48
N TYR A 505 -12.70 -16.52 2.25
CA TYR A 505 -11.58 -16.76 3.19
C TYR A 505 -11.83 -16.17 4.59
N THR A 506 -12.65 -15.12 4.69
CA THR A 506 -12.97 -14.48 5.97
C THR A 506 -13.70 -15.38 6.95
N LYS A 507 -14.32 -16.47 6.50
CA LYS A 507 -14.91 -17.49 7.38
C LYS A 507 -13.88 -18.11 8.34
N ASN A 508 -12.61 -18.13 7.93
CA ASN A 508 -11.54 -18.74 8.69
C ASN A 508 -11.02 -17.84 9.83
N ILE A 509 -11.30 -16.52 9.81
CA ILE A 509 -10.82 -15.60 10.87
C ILE A 509 -11.40 -15.90 12.25
N THR A 510 -12.52 -16.60 12.31
CA THR A 510 -13.17 -17.02 13.56
C THR A 510 -12.56 -18.28 14.18
N ILE A 511 -11.63 -18.95 13.50
CA ILE A 511 -10.93 -20.14 14.00
C ILE A 511 -9.89 -19.71 15.04
N LYS A 512 -10.11 -20.04 16.29
CA LYS A 512 -9.36 -19.47 17.44
C LYS A 512 -8.08 -20.21 17.81
N ASN A 513 -7.77 -21.34 17.19
CA ASN A 513 -6.58 -22.13 17.47
C ASN A 513 -5.62 -22.23 16.27
N HIS A 514 -5.74 -21.33 15.30
CA HIS A 514 -4.81 -21.29 14.17
C HIS A 514 -3.91 -20.06 14.28
N PHE A 515 -2.67 -20.24 13.86
CA PHE A 515 -1.68 -19.18 13.74
C PHE A 515 -1.01 -19.27 12.36
N THR A 516 -1.02 -18.18 11.64
CA THR A 516 -0.40 -18.11 10.31
C THR A 516 0.88 -17.31 10.35
N TRP A 517 1.93 -17.85 9.77
CA TRP A 517 3.09 -17.09 9.33
C TRP A 517 2.95 -16.76 7.86
N LEU A 518 3.05 -15.48 7.51
CA LEU A 518 3.11 -15.03 6.13
C LEU A 518 4.56 -14.74 5.75
N ALA A 519 4.96 -15.24 4.60
CA ALA A 519 6.25 -14.95 3.98
C ALA A 519 6.01 -14.08 2.75
N LEU A 520 6.50 -12.83 2.78
CA LEU A 520 6.43 -11.88 1.70
C LEU A 520 7.83 -11.68 1.10
N LYS A 521 7.98 -11.87 -0.23
CA LYS A 521 9.16 -11.53 -0.99
C LYS A 521 8.97 -10.13 -1.61
N ALA A 522 9.76 -9.17 -1.13
CA ALA A 522 9.87 -7.84 -1.73
C ALA A 522 10.78 -7.86 -2.96
N HIS A 523 10.70 -6.80 -3.77
CA HIS A 523 11.57 -6.60 -4.94
C HIS A 523 11.63 -7.82 -5.85
N THR A 524 10.46 -8.29 -6.29
CA THR A 524 10.38 -9.38 -7.27
C THR A 524 11.07 -8.98 -8.58
N HIS A 525 11.76 -9.93 -9.18
CA HIS A 525 12.48 -9.69 -10.43
C HIS A 525 11.61 -9.81 -11.68
N ASN A 526 10.37 -10.25 -11.51
CA ASN A 526 9.44 -10.42 -12.62
C ASN A 526 8.89 -9.08 -13.10
N THR A 527 9.17 -8.75 -14.36
CA THR A 527 8.66 -7.57 -15.05
C THR A 527 7.84 -7.93 -16.30
N GLY A 528 7.45 -9.20 -16.43
CA GLY A 528 6.77 -9.75 -17.60
C GLY A 528 5.25 -9.60 -17.62
N GLY A 529 4.65 -9.23 -16.50
CA GLY A 529 3.20 -9.11 -16.41
C GLY A 529 2.61 -8.04 -17.32
N ASP A 530 1.32 -8.19 -17.64
CA ASP A 530 0.62 -7.23 -18.48
C ASP A 530 -0.87 -7.03 -18.12
N VAL A 531 -1.38 -5.88 -18.53
CA VAL A 531 -2.80 -5.49 -18.53
C VAL A 531 -3.16 -5.18 -19.96
N THR A 532 -4.18 -5.86 -20.51
CA THR A 532 -4.69 -5.65 -21.86
C THR A 532 -6.20 -5.43 -21.84
N LEU A 533 -6.76 -4.86 -22.88
CA LEU A 533 -8.20 -4.69 -22.98
C LEU A 533 -8.92 -6.03 -23.17
N ARG A 534 -10.08 -6.18 -22.54
CA ARG A 534 -11.01 -7.26 -22.83
C ARG A 534 -11.94 -6.89 -23.99
N SER A 535 -12.34 -5.64 -24.02
CA SER A 535 -13.17 -5.03 -25.06
C SER A 535 -12.99 -3.51 -25.10
N ASN A 536 -13.72 -2.80 -25.95
CA ASN A 536 -13.82 -1.34 -25.94
C ASN A 536 -14.96 -0.80 -25.05
N ASP A 537 -15.69 -1.66 -24.31
CA ASP A 537 -16.66 -1.20 -23.30
C ASP A 537 -15.91 -0.76 -22.03
N PRO A 538 -15.97 0.51 -21.60
CA PRO A 538 -15.25 1.01 -20.43
C PRO A 538 -15.71 0.39 -19.10
N ARG A 539 -16.82 -0.35 -19.08
CA ARG A 539 -17.31 -1.05 -17.91
C ARG A 539 -16.65 -2.41 -17.70
N ASP A 540 -16.08 -3.01 -18.74
CA ASP A 540 -15.41 -4.30 -18.63
C ASP A 540 -14.11 -4.20 -17.82
N THR A 541 -13.85 -5.22 -17.03
CA THR A 541 -12.52 -5.37 -16.41
C THR A 541 -11.48 -5.72 -17.47
N PRO A 542 -10.26 -5.20 -17.39
CA PRO A 542 -9.19 -5.61 -18.29
C PRO A 542 -8.78 -7.07 -18.09
N ASN A 543 -8.06 -7.64 -19.06
CA ASN A 543 -7.34 -8.88 -18.85
C ASN A 543 -6.04 -8.58 -18.10
N ILE A 544 -5.75 -9.35 -17.06
CA ILE A 544 -4.62 -9.13 -16.15
C ILE A 544 -3.85 -10.43 -16.03
N ASN A 545 -2.56 -10.43 -16.35
CA ASN A 545 -1.70 -11.58 -16.23
C ASN A 545 -0.35 -11.18 -15.62
N PHE A 546 -0.01 -11.75 -14.47
CA PHE A 546 1.24 -11.43 -13.77
C PHE A 546 2.44 -12.24 -14.25
N LYS A 547 2.23 -13.39 -14.89
CA LYS A 547 3.30 -14.28 -15.39
C LYS A 547 4.33 -14.60 -14.31
N TYR A 548 3.87 -15.21 -13.23
CA TYR A 548 4.70 -15.48 -12.04
C TYR A 548 5.94 -16.34 -12.32
N PHE A 549 6.96 -16.11 -11.52
CA PHE A 549 8.21 -16.86 -11.49
C PHE A 549 8.86 -17.03 -12.89
N GLU A 550 8.95 -18.26 -13.38
CA GLU A 550 9.66 -18.60 -14.62
C GLU A 550 8.98 -18.09 -15.90
N GLU A 551 7.71 -17.69 -15.83
CA GLU A 551 7.01 -17.06 -16.96
C GLU A 551 7.29 -15.55 -17.11
N GLY A 552 8.07 -14.97 -16.18
CA GLY A 552 8.54 -13.58 -16.29
C GLY A 552 9.54 -13.38 -17.44
N ASN A 553 10.02 -12.16 -17.60
CA ASN A 553 10.97 -11.78 -18.65
C ASN A 553 12.33 -12.49 -18.52
N ASP A 554 12.69 -12.92 -17.31
CA ASP A 554 13.91 -13.65 -17.00
C ASP A 554 13.62 -14.84 -16.08
N PRO A 555 13.51 -16.06 -16.65
CA PRO A 555 13.22 -17.26 -15.87
C PRO A 555 14.27 -17.58 -14.78
N SER A 556 15.53 -17.16 -14.98
CA SER A 556 16.60 -17.38 -14.00
C SER A 556 16.36 -16.51 -12.75
N LYS A 557 15.88 -15.32 -12.93
CA LYS A 557 15.51 -14.39 -11.86
C LYS A 557 14.22 -14.82 -11.16
N GLY A 558 13.26 -15.35 -11.89
CA GLY A 558 12.06 -15.97 -11.30
C GLY A 558 12.42 -17.15 -10.39
N LYS A 559 13.44 -17.93 -10.75
CA LYS A 559 13.97 -19.01 -9.91
C LYS A 559 14.64 -18.46 -8.64
N GLU A 560 15.41 -17.36 -8.73
CA GLU A 560 16.00 -16.70 -7.56
C GLU A 560 14.92 -16.23 -6.57
N ASP A 561 13.81 -15.66 -7.06
CA ASP A 561 12.68 -15.27 -6.22
C ASP A 561 12.03 -16.47 -5.53
N LEU A 562 11.87 -17.58 -6.26
CA LEU A 562 11.34 -18.83 -5.70
C LEU A 562 12.27 -19.42 -4.64
N ASP A 563 13.60 -19.38 -4.85
CA ASP A 563 14.60 -19.82 -3.88
C ASP A 563 14.51 -19.01 -2.58
N ALA A 564 14.36 -17.69 -2.68
CA ALA A 564 14.17 -16.82 -1.52
C ALA A 564 12.88 -17.16 -0.74
N MET A 565 11.80 -17.49 -1.43
CA MET A 565 10.54 -17.91 -0.78
C MET A 565 10.71 -19.27 -0.05
N VAL A 566 11.46 -20.21 -0.64
CA VAL A 566 11.79 -21.49 0.02
C VAL A 566 12.58 -21.23 1.31
N GLU A 567 13.56 -20.32 1.31
CA GLU A 567 14.32 -19.95 2.50
C GLU A 567 13.41 -19.35 3.59
N ALA A 568 12.43 -18.52 3.20
CA ALA A 568 11.47 -17.94 4.14
C ALA A 568 10.62 -19.03 4.82
N VAL A 569 10.08 -19.99 4.05
CA VAL A 569 9.30 -21.10 4.61
C VAL A 569 10.17 -21.99 5.50
N ALA A 570 11.41 -22.27 5.11
CA ALA A 570 12.36 -23.04 5.93
C ALA A 570 12.63 -22.34 7.27
N LEU A 571 12.76 -21.01 7.30
CA LEU A 571 12.92 -20.26 8.53
C LEU A 571 11.67 -20.34 9.42
N ILE A 572 10.47 -20.23 8.84
CA ILE A 572 9.20 -20.38 9.58
C ILE A 572 9.12 -21.79 10.21
N ARG A 573 9.41 -22.83 9.44
CA ARG A 573 9.47 -24.20 9.97
C ARG A 573 10.49 -24.35 11.08
N LYS A 574 11.66 -23.74 10.95
CA LYS A 574 12.69 -23.73 12.00
C LYS A 574 12.21 -23.06 13.29
N ILE A 575 11.51 -21.93 13.19
CA ILE A 575 10.91 -21.25 14.34
C ILE A 575 9.90 -22.17 15.04
N MET A 576 9.01 -22.81 14.27
CA MET A 576 7.91 -23.60 14.83
C MET A 576 8.29 -25.03 15.22
N ASN A 577 9.47 -25.51 14.79
CA ASN A 577 9.91 -26.90 14.97
C ASN A 577 9.90 -27.35 16.45
N ARG A 578 10.23 -26.46 17.38
CA ARG A 578 10.18 -26.78 18.80
C ARG A 578 8.75 -27.03 19.27
N LEU A 579 7.80 -26.17 18.86
CA LEU A 579 6.40 -26.30 19.25
C LEU A 579 5.78 -27.56 18.64
N THR A 580 6.15 -27.90 17.42
CA THR A 580 5.67 -29.12 16.76
C THR A 580 6.26 -30.37 17.40
N ALA A 581 7.55 -30.38 17.76
CA ALA A 581 8.21 -31.47 18.44
C ALA A 581 7.66 -31.71 19.86
N GLU A 582 7.23 -30.66 20.55
CA GLU A 582 6.61 -30.73 21.89
C GLU A 582 5.08 -31.01 21.81
N GLY A 583 4.49 -31.13 20.62
CA GLY A 583 3.06 -31.34 20.42
C GLY A 583 2.17 -30.17 20.83
N LEU A 584 2.74 -28.95 20.84
CA LEU A 584 2.05 -27.70 21.13
C LEU A 584 1.46 -27.05 19.88
N ALA A 585 1.94 -27.42 18.70
CA ALA A 585 1.45 -26.98 17.40
C ALA A 585 1.57 -28.10 16.36
N GLU A 586 0.78 -28.01 15.30
CA GLU A 586 0.81 -28.89 14.12
C GLU A 586 0.81 -28.03 12.86
N GLU A 587 1.75 -28.24 11.94
CA GLU A 587 1.70 -27.60 10.62
C GLU A 587 0.59 -28.24 9.79
N ILE A 588 -0.47 -27.47 9.49
CA ILE A 588 -1.61 -27.94 8.72
C ILE A 588 -1.63 -27.43 7.27
N TRP A 589 -0.82 -26.39 6.97
CA TRP A 589 -0.68 -25.85 5.62
C TRP A 589 0.75 -25.32 5.42
N PRO A 590 1.52 -25.83 4.47
CA PRO A 590 1.21 -26.92 3.53
C PRO A 590 0.97 -28.27 4.20
N GLY A 591 1.32 -28.42 5.45
CA GLY A 591 1.28 -29.68 6.19
C GLY A 591 2.57 -30.51 6.07
N PRO A 592 2.77 -31.46 6.98
CA PRO A 592 4.04 -32.20 7.10
C PRO A 592 4.35 -33.11 5.89
N GLY A 593 3.35 -33.36 5.03
CA GLY A 593 3.52 -34.17 3.81
C GLY A 593 4.27 -33.45 2.68
N VAL A 594 4.41 -32.13 2.75
CA VAL A 594 5.17 -31.35 1.74
C VAL A 594 6.63 -31.26 2.19
N SER A 595 7.46 -32.13 1.62
CA SER A 595 8.90 -32.13 1.85
C SER A 595 9.56 -30.88 1.25
N ASP A 596 10.79 -30.58 1.69
CA ASP A 596 11.55 -29.44 1.15
C ASP A 596 11.77 -29.54 -0.37
N ASN A 597 11.86 -30.76 -0.93
CA ASN A 597 11.95 -30.95 -2.38
C ASN A 597 10.65 -30.61 -3.11
N ALA A 598 9.49 -30.82 -2.49
CA ALA A 598 8.17 -30.50 -3.04
C ALA A 598 7.76 -29.04 -2.80
N LEU A 599 8.48 -28.33 -1.92
CA LEU A 599 8.11 -27.00 -1.47
C LEU A 599 8.09 -25.95 -2.60
N ARG A 600 8.99 -26.10 -3.59
CA ARG A 600 9.00 -25.21 -4.77
C ARG A 600 7.72 -25.29 -5.57
N GLU A 601 7.28 -26.50 -5.88
CA GLU A 601 6.04 -26.72 -6.63
C GLU A 601 4.83 -26.24 -5.82
N TRP A 602 4.85 -26.48 -4.51
CA TRP A 602 3.80 -25.98 -3.61
C TRP A 602 3.75 -24.45 -3.61
N ILE A 603 4.89 -23.75 -3.45
CA ILE A 603 4.95 -22.28 -3.50
C ILE A 603 4.40 -21.76 -4.83
N MET A 604 4.78 -22.36 -5.94
CA MET A 604 4.26 -21.96 -7.24
C MET A 604 2.74 -22.17 -7.39
N ASN A 605 2.15 -23.14 -6.68
CA ASN A 605 0.70 -23.39 -6.69
C ASN A 605 -0.04 -22.47 -5.73
N GLU A 606 0.63 -21.94 -4.72
CA GLU A 606 0.01 -21.23 -3.60
C GLU A 606 0.33 -19.73 -3.53
N ALA A 607 1.40 -19.28 -4.19
CA ALA A 607 1.81 -17.90 -4.13
C ALA A 607 0.74 -16.96 -4.67
N TRP A 608 0.55 -15.86 -3.98
CA TRP A 608 -0.38 -14.80 -4.31
C TRP A 608 0.27 -13.43 -4.11
N GLY A 609 -0.41 -12.38 -4.54
CA GLY A 609 -0.01 -11.00 -4.31
C GLY A 609 -1.24 -10.09 -4.29
N HIS A 610 -1.03 -8.83 -3.85
CA HIS A 610 -2.08 -7.81 -3.82
C HIS A 610 -1.53 -6.39 -3.97
N HIS A 611 -0.28 -6.26 -4.40
CA HIS A 611 0.47 -5.02 -4.59
C HIS A 611 0.68 -4.67 -6.08
N ALA A 612 -0.30 -4.94 -6.95
CA ALA A 612 -0.24 -4.64 -8.38
C ALA A 612 0.27 -3.23 -8.65
N SER A 613 1.29 -3.11 -9.53
CA SER A 613 1.99 -1.86 -9.80
C SER A 613 2.71 -1.87 -11.14
N CYS A 614 3.35 -0.76 -11.49
CA CYS A 614 4.33 -0.65 -12.58
C CYS A 614 3.78 -0.71 -14.03
N SER A 615 2.47 -0.74 -14.24
CA SER A 615 1.83 -0.94 -15.55
C SER A 615 1.82 0.29 -16.47
N CYS A 616 2.29 1.46 -16.01
CA CYS A 616 2.49 2.69 -16.78
C CYS A 616 3.76 3.38 -16.32
N LYS A 617 4.89 2.67 -16.41
CA LYS A 617 6.14 3.07 -15.75
C LYS A 617 6.70 4.41 -16.25
N LEU A 618 7.30 5.16 -15.34
CA LEU A 618 8.20 6.25 -15.67
C LEU A 618 9.56 5.71 -16.14
N GLY A 619 10.27 6.47 -16.94
CA GLY A 619 11.59 6.07 -17.41
C GLY A 619 12.36 7.18 -18.11
N ALA A 620 13.62 6.91 -18.49
CA ALA A 620 14.45 7.82 -19.27
C ALA A 620 13.90 8.07 -20.67
N ASP A 621 14.35 9.14 -21.33
CA ASP A 621 13.88 9.49 -22.68
C ASP A 621 14.19 8.44 -23.75
N GLY A 622 15.20 7.61 -23.58
CA GLY A 622 15.53 6.49 -24.48
C GLY A 622 14.80 5.18 -24.21
N ASP A 623 14.00 5.09 -23.15
CA ASP A 623 13.24 3.87 -22.81
C ASP A 623 11.94 3.83 -23.62
N SER A 624 11.89 2.96 -24.63
CA SER A 624 10.72 2.78 -25.52
C SER A 624 9.46 2.26 -24.78
N LEU A 625 9.61 1.69 -23.60
CA LEU A 625 8.51 1.22 -22.76
C LEU A 625 8.16 2.22 -21.65
N ALA A 626 8.81 3.38 -21.57
CA ALA A 626 8.42 4.43 -20.64
C ALA A 626 7.13 5.11 -21.11
N VAL A 627 6.10 5.03 -20.29
CA VAL A 627 4.82 5.71 -20.51
C VAL A 627 4.89 7.15 -20.04
N LEU A 628 5.66 7.40 -18.97
CA LEU A 628 5.75 8.69 -18.31
C LEU A 628 7.17 9.26 -18.33
N ASP A 629 7.25 10.58 -18.29
CA ASP A 629 8.48 11.27 -17.92
C ASP A 629 8.66 11.28 -16.38
N ASN A 630 9.80 11.78 -15.90
CA ASN A 630 10.15 11.88 -14.49
C ASN A 630 9.29 12.89 -13.68
N ASN A 631 8.45 13.68 -14.38
CA ASN A 631 7.46 14.60 -13.81
C ASN A 631 6.02 14.06 -13.91
N PHE A 632 5.85 12.75 -14.07
CA PHE A 632 4.55 12.05 -14.18
C PHE A 632 3.73 12.35 -15.44
N ARG A 633 4.24 13.11 -16.43
CA ARG A 633 3.50 13.45 -17.64
C ARG A 633 3.45 12.26 -18.58
N VAL A 634 2.28 12.02 -19.17
CA VAL A 634 2.12 10.99 -20.21
C VAL A 634 2.84 11.47 -21.50
N ARG A 635 3.79 10.65 -21.96
CA ARG A 635 4.62 10.98 -23.13
C ARG A 635 3.75 11.23 -24.37
N GLY A 636 4.13 12.22 -25.18
CA GLY A 636 3.37 12.63 -26.36
C GLY A 636 2.14 13.47 -26.08
N THR A 637 1.81 13.75 -24.80
CA THR A 637 0.69 14.61 -24.43
C THR A 637 1.13 15.87 -23.69
N THR A 638 0.22 16.82 -23.61
CA THR A 638 0.25 17.93 -22.67
C THR A 638 -0.97 17.90 -21.77
N ASN A 639 -0.86 18.43 -20.56
CA ASN A 639 -1.95 18.53 -19.59
C ASN A 639 -2.51 17.15 -19.12
N LEU A 640 -1.71 16.07 -19.20
CA LEU A 640 -2.09 14.75 -18.72
C LEU A 640 -0.96 14.16 -17.87
N ARG A 641 -1.29 13.71 -16.65
CA ARG A 641 -0.35 13.00 -15.77
C ARG A 641 -0.98 11.73 -15.22
N VAL A 642 -0.12 10.82 -14.77
CA VAL A 642 -0.52 9.62 -14.02
C VAL A 642 0.13 9.68 -12.64
N VAL A 643 -0.65 9.49 -11.57
CA VAL A 643 -0.14 9.49 -10.19
C VAL A 643 -0.82 8.37 -9.39
N ASP A 644 -0.33 7.15 -9.51
CA ASP A 644 -0.75 5.97 -8.74
C ASP A 644 0.31 4.87 -8.77
N ALA A 645 -0.03 3.65 -8.35
CA ALA A 645 0.88 2.52 -8.31
C ALA A 645 1.46 2.13 -9.68
N SER A 646 0.81 2.50 -10.79
CA SER A 646 1.25 2.14 -12.14
C SER A 646 2.55 2.82 -12.55
N VAL A 647 2.92 3.95 -11.92
CA VAL A 647 4.04 4.79 -12.35
C VAL A 647 5.42 4.21 -12.04
N PHE A 648 5.53 3.33 -11.07
CA PHE A 648 6.82 2.80 -10.66
C PHE A 648 7.48 1.97 -11.77
N PRO A 649 8.80 2.13 -12.00
CA PRO A 649 9.53 1.24 -12.91
C PRO A 649 9.76 -0.14 -12.30
N TYR A 650 9.86 -0.21 -10.97
CA TYR A 650 10.03 -1.41 -10.16
C TYR A 650 9.16 -1.30 -8.90
N ILE A 651 8.62 -2.41 -8.43
CA ILE A 651 7.79 -2.44 -7.22
C ILE A 651 8.61 -2.04 -5.98
N PRO A 652 8.28 -0.93 -5.27
CA PRO A 652 9.09 -0.40 -4.18
C PRO A 652 8.76 -1.01 -2.82
N GLY A 653 9.77 -1.18 -1.95
CA GLY A 653 9.65 -1.51 -0.53
C GLY A 653 9.01 -2.88 -0.25
N PHE A 654 8.51 -3.07 0.97
CA PHE A 654 7.71 -4.24 1.36
C PHE A 654 6.21 -4.04 1.11
N PHE A 655 5.69 -2.84 1.35
CA PHE A 655 4.28 -2.48 1.19
C PHE A 655 4.18 -1.25 0.30
N ILE A 656 3.22 -1.26 -0.64
CA ILE A 656 3.22 -0.29 -1.73
C ILE A 656 2.51 1.03 -1.39
N VAL A 657 1.65 1.06 -0.36
CA VAL A 657 0.79 2.21 -0.09
C VAL A 657 1.59 3.46 0.31
N THR A 658 2.60 3.31 1.18
CA THR A 658 3.45 4.42 1.63
C THR A 658 4.21 5.09 0.47
N PRO A 659 4.92 4.35 -0.41
CA PRO A 659 5.53 4.97 -1.58
C PRO A 659 4.52 5.64 -2.52
N ILE A 660 3.28 5.15 -2.65
CA ILE A 660 2.24 5.84 -3.44
C ILE A 660 1.88 7.19 -2.81
N TYR A 661 1.71 7.26 -1.51
CA TYR A 661 1.49 8.55 -0.82
C TYR A 661 2.64 9.53 -1.05
N MET A 662 3.88 9.05 -0.97
CA MET A 662 5.07 9.87 -1.16
C MET A 662 5.15 10.44 -2.59
N ILE A 663 4.85 9.64 -3.61
CA ILE A 663 4.82 10.16 -4.99
C ILE A 663 3.65 11.09 -5.25
N ALA A 664 2.52 10.94 -4.54
CA ALA A 664 1.41 11.88 -4.62
C ALA A 664 1.81 13.28 -4.07
N GLU A 665 2.56 13.32 -2.97
CA GLU A 665 3.13 14.57 -2.44
C GLU A 665 4.14 15.18 -3.42
N LYS A 666 5.05 14.36 -3.99
CA LYS A 666 6.00 14.80 -5.01
C LYS A 666 5.30 15.34 -6.27
N ALA A 667 4.30 14.63 -6.77
CA ALA A 667 3.53 15.06 -7.92
C ALA A 667 2.81 16.37 -7.67
N SER A 668 2.23 16.55 -6.47
CA SER A 668 1.60 17.81 -6.07
C SER A 668 2.59 18.97 -6.11
N GLU A 669 3.81 18.79 -5.59
CA GLU A 669 4.86 19.81 -5.63
C GLU A 669 5.24 20.19 -7.07
N VAL A 670 5.40 19.19 -7.95
CA VAL A 670 5.74 19.40 -9.36
C VAL A 670 4.62 20.11 -10.11
N ILE A 671 3.36 19.69 -9.92
CA ILE A 671 2.18 20.30 -10.57
C ILE A 671 2.04 21.76 -10.14
N LEU A 672 2.21 22.07 -8.85
CA LEU A 672 2.13 23.43 -8.33
C LEU A 672 3.28 24.32 -8.82
N ALA A 673 4.48 23.77 -9.00
CA ALA A 673 5.61 24.49 -9.59
C ALA A 673 5.35 24.85 -11.07
N ASP A 674 4.83 23.89 -11.86
CA ASP A 674 4.46 24.14 -13.26
C ASP A 674 3.33 25.18 -13.37
N ALA A 675 2.34 25.13 -12.49
CA ALA A 675 1.23 26.10 -12.49
C ALA A 675 1.69 27.54 -12.29
N LYS A 676 2.73 27.77 -11.51
CA LYS A 676 3.32 29.12 -11.29
C LYS A 676 4.05 29.64 -12.53
N GLN A 677 4.76 28.76 -13.25
CA GLN A 677 5.49 29.15 -14.47
C GLN A 677 4.56 29.61 -15.59
N VAL A 678 3.35 29.03 -15.68
CA VAL A 678 2.35 29.42 -16.68
C VAL A 678 1.65 30.74 -16.31
N SER A 679 1.66 31.13 -15.04
CA SER A 679 1.02 32.35 -14.54
C SER A 679 1.96 33.57 -14.50
N ALA A 680 3.27 33.37 -14.67
CA ALA A 680 4.30 34.39 -14.79
C ALA A 680 4.60 34.71 -16.26
#